data_bccbcd1b099782cffb8f54e74f80070a
#
_entry.id   bccbcd1b099782cffb8f54e74f80070a
#
_cell.length_a   1.000
_cell.length_b   1.000
_cell.length_c   1.000
_cell.angle_alpha   90.00
_cell.angle_beta   90.00
_cell.angle_gamma   90.00
#
_symmetry.space_group_name_H-M   'P 1'
#
loop_
_entity.id
_entity.type
_entity.pdbx_description
1 polymer ?
#
loop_
_entity_poly.entity_id
_entity_poly.type
_entity_poly.pdbx_seq_one_letter_code
_entity_poly.pdbx_strand_id
1 'polypeptide(L)'
;MRHELFARGIITAEAFEAELRQKAIESQIREGLHDPYVEESAEMWELRLERIRRALTDFYFAYNLPYEKFEHIVREALSERGSEQSDFVWFNPELAPQDLLFEQAEAIENMPPAERERFEARLQEIKVVLIRTMVSDHLNYLKIARRWFTVEDLKEIRRRKIGGGKIGGKAAGMLLAMRILKDAAPPEVRQAFRMPTSYYLGSDVFYNFMSYNGLMHWNDQKYKSEAQMRADYPQIVTDFTQGKFLPPILERLQEVLQEAGTRPLIVRSSSLLEDSFGTSFAGKYESIFCPNQADPEANLSALTAAITRVYASVLNPDALLYRHHKGLADYDERIAILIQFVEGERFGRYFLPQGAGVAFSRNLYRWSPQIRKEDGFVRLVWGLGTRAVDQTGNDYPRLVALSHPSLHPAADVKAIRRYSQQFVDLIDLSENRFITLPVSQVLSSQYAPLRYIAQVEADGYLSALRTNLVEVDQLVITFDELLQRTPFAEYMRSALSILSTHYHSPVDTEFTLELSNLHAPRPEVTITLLQCRPQSHIQEDEEAHLPEGLPEDDIILTTCRMVPEGVIRNIRYVVFVHPEEYFQLASQAERDKLVRAISALNAALSGQNFICVGPGRWGTSVPNLGVGVRYGDIYNARALIELSGQAIGTSPEPSFGTHFFQDMMEARIYPLAIFLDDEKVVFRQEFFYDIPNRVLDWIKVEETTQRVLRLIAVEDFRPGHHLTLIMDGEQGKAVAFLQEN
;
A
#
# COMPACT_ATOMS: atom_id res chain seq x y z
N MET A 1 -3.53 -3.44 45.04
CA MET A 1 -3.22 -4.79 44.52
C MET A 1 -2.83 -5.78 45.65
N ARG A 2 -1.67 -5.63 46.32
CA ARG A 2 -1.27 -6.58 47.38
C ARG A 2 -2.31 -6.77 48.48
N HIS A 3 -2.91 -5.69 48.98
CA HIS A 3 -3.98 -5.74 49.97
C HIS A 3 -5.15 -6.64 49.54
N GLU A 4 -5.55 -6.55 48.23
CA GLU A 4 -6.61 -7.41 47.70
C GLU A 4 -6.20 -8.89 47.65
N LEU A 5 -4.95 -9.18 47.30
CA LEU A 5 -4.42 -10.56 47.33
C LEU A 5 -4.49 -11.18 48.73
N PHE A 6 -4.10 -10.38 49.73
CA PHE A 6 -4.10 -10.83 51.13
C PHE A 6 -5.53 -10.93 51.69
N ALA A 7 -6.37 -9.94 51.44
CA ALA A 7 -7.75 -9.92 51.90
C ALA A 7 -8.60 -11.08 51.33
N ARG A 8 -8.27 -11.53 50.13
CA ARG A 8 -8.96 -12.69 49.50
C ARG A 8 -8.33 -14.04 49.81
N GLY A 9 -7.25 -14.05 50.59
CA GLY A 9 -6.56 -15.29 50.97
C GLY A 9 -5.85 -15.99 49.78
N ILE A 10 -5.55 -15.27 48.69
CA ILE A 10 -4.82 -15.82 47.55
C ILE A 10 -3.42 -16.22 47.97
N ILE A 11 -2.78 -15.39 48.79
CA ILE A 11 -1.51 -15.67 49.46
C ILE A 11 -1.51 -14.95 50.80
N THR A 12 -0.86 -15.52 51.83
CA THR A 12 -0.66 -14.81 53.10
C THR A 12 0.51 -13.82 53.00
N ALA A 13 0.49 -12.78 53.81
CA ALA A 13 1.57 -11.80 53.84
C ALA A 13 2.95 -12.44 54.15
N GLU A 14 2.96 -13.42 55.07
CA GLU A 14 4.16 -14.16 55.46
C GLU A 14 4.69 -15.03 54.31
N ALA A 15 3.81 -15.74 53.58
CA ALA A 15 4.19 -16.57 52.47
C ALA A 15 4.72 -15.71 51.31
N PHE A 16 4.09 -14.55 51.05
CA PHE A 16 4.54 -13.60 50.01
C PHE A 16 5.94 -13.02 50.33
N GLU A 17 6.19 -12.62 51.58
CA GLU A 17 7.51 -12.08 51.96
C GLU A 17 8.60 -13.16 51.97
N ALA A 18 8.24 -14.43 52.33
CA ALA A 18 9.18 -15.55 52.23
C ALA A 18 9.57 -15.84 50.77
N GLU A 19 8.60 -15.89 49.87
CA GLU A 19 8.85 -16.09 48.43
C GLU A 19 9.64 -14.91 47.82
N LEU A 20 9.28 -13.68 48.19
CA LEU A 20 9.99 -12.47 47.78
C LEU A 20 11.49 -12.57 48.10
N ARG A 21 11.85 -12.94 49.35
CA ARG A 21 13.23 -13.10 49.79
C ARG A 21 13.95 -14.21 49.02
N GLN A 22 13.28 -15.35 48.85
CA GLN A 22 13.82 -16.46 48.07
C GLN A 22 14.14 -16.04 46.63
N LYS A 23 13.20 -15.38 45.95
CA LYS A 23 13.38 -14.88 44.61
C LYS A 23 14.50 -13.81 44.47
N ALA A 24 14.68 -13.00 45.53
CA ALA A 24 15.75 -12.00 45.57
C ALA A 24 17.11 -12.70 45.67
N ILE A 25 17.27 -13.71 46.50
CA ILE A 25 18.51 -14.52 46.61
C ILE A 25 18.75 -15.27 45.28
N GLU A 26 17.75 -15.89 44.67
CA GLU A 26 17.87 -16.52 43.35
C GLU A 26 18.37 -15.52 42.28
N SER A 27 17.88 -14.28 42.34
CA SER A 27 18.30 -13.20 41.42
C SER A 27 19.76 -12.83 41.62
N GLN A 28 20.23 -12.71 42.88
CA GLN A 28 21.65 -12.46 43.23
C GLN A 28 22.55 -13.58 42.68
N ILE A 29 22.17 -14.84 42.91
CA ILE A 29 22.94 -15.99 42.41
C ILE A 29 23.06 -15.99 40.88
N ARG A 30 21.99 -15.64 40.16
CA ARG A 30 22.01 -15.52 38.68
C ARG A 30 22.95 -14.41 38.20
N GLU A 31 23.14 -13.38 38.99
CA GLU A 31 24.09 -12.28 38.72
C GLU A 31 25.52 -12.59 39.17
N GLY A 32 25.78 -13.81 39.66
CA GLY A 32 27.11 -14.28 40.03
C GLY A 32 27.56 -13.86 41.43
N LEU A 33 26.66 -13.42 42.31
CA LEU A 33 26.95 -13.12 43.72
C LEU A 33 26.91 -14.41 44.52
N HIS A 34 28.03 -14.74 45.19
CA HIS A 34 28.17 -16.00 45.94
C HIS A 34 27.73 -15.89 47.41
N ASP A 35 27.85 -14.66 47.96
CA ASP A 35 27.36 -14.36 49.31
C ASP A 35 26.34 -13.21 49.29
N PRO A 36 25.03 -13.50 49.18
CA PRO A 36 23.99 -12.48 49.00
C PRO A 36 23.93 -11.44 50.13
N TYR A 37 24.49 -11.69 51.28
CA TYR A 37 24.41 -10.80 52.45
C TYR A 37 25.66 -9.89 52.59
N VAL A 38 26.75 -10.23 51.96
CA VAL A 38 28.04 -9.54 52.11
C VAL A 38 28.47 -8.77 50.86
N GLU A 39 28.13 -9.30 49.67
CA GLU A 39 28.58 -8.76 48.41
C GLU A 39 27.70 -7.62 47.85
N GLU A 40 26.50 -7.45 48.36
CA GLU A 40 25.57 -6.40 47.94
C GLU A 40 25.34 -5.37 49.07
N SER A 41 25.30 -4.07 48.74
CA SER A 41 24.98 -3.04 49.72
C SER A 41 23.50 -3.13 50.16
N ALA A 42 23.22 -2.69 51.40
CA ALA A 42 21.84 -2.69 51.93
C ALA A 42 20.87 -1.91 51.00
N GLU A 43 21.33 -0.83 50.38
CA GLU A 43 20.55 -0.04 49.48
C GLU A 43 20.22 -0.80 48.16
N MET A 44 21.21 -1.50 47.59
CA MET A 44 20.98 -2.34 46.41
C MET A 44 20.06 -3.53 46.72
N TRP A 45 20.20 -4.12 47.90
CA TRP A 45 19.31 -5.17 48.36
C TRP A 45 17.85 -4.73 48.48
N GLU A 46 17.62 -3.54 49.05
CA GLU A 46 16.27 -2.97 49.12
C GLU A 46 15.67 -2.66 47.72
N LEU A 47 16.46 -2.13 46.80
CA LEU A 47 16.04 -1.92 45.42
C LEU A 47 15.67 -3.23 44.73
N ARG A 48 16.46 -4.29 44.94
CA ARG A 48 16.20 -5.63 44.43
C ARG A 48 14.88 -6.18 45.00
N LEU A 49 14.70 -6.09 46.30
CA LEU A 49 13.45 -6.52 46.96
C LEU A 49 12.26 -5.75 46.43
N GLU A 50 12.39 -4.43 46.26
CA GLU A 50 11.27 -3.64 45.73
C GLU A 50 10.92 -4.02 44.28
N ARG A 51 11.90 -4.25 43.42
CA ARG A 51 11.71 -4.69 42.04
C ARG A 51 10.99 -6.05 41.99
N ILE A 52 11.45 -7.02 42.78
CA ILE A 52 10.86 -8.36 42.80
C ILE A 52 9.48 -8.32 43.45
N ARG A 53 9.26 -7.51 44.50
CA ARG A 53 7.98 -7.29 45.14
C ARG A 53 6.92 -6.78 44.15
N ARG A 54 7.29 -5.86 43.27
CA ARG A 54 6.41 -5.38 42.18
C ARG A 54 6.08 -6.52 41.23
N ALA A 55 7.08 -7.19 40.68
CA ALA A 55 6.90 -8.28 39.73
C ALA A 55 6.06 -9.45 40.32
N LEU A 56 6.30 -9.82 41.56
CA LEU A 56 5.57 -10.87 42.24
C LEU A 56 4.11 -10.46 42.53
N THR A 57 3.88 -9.20 42.89
CA THR A 57 2.53 -8.63 43.04
C THR A 57 1.74 -8.71 41.73
N ASP A 58 2.37 -8.26 40.65
CA ASP A 58 1.74 -8.26 39.32
C ASP A 58 1.44 -9.68 38.85
N PHE A 59 2.36 -10.61 39.05
CA PHE A 59 2.17 -12.03 38.74
C PHE A 59 0.98 -12.66 39.51
N TYR A 60 0.96 -12.55 40.83
CA TYR A 60 -0.14 -13.12 41.63
C TYR A 60 -1.47 -12.44 41.30
N PHE A 61 -1.47 -11.16 41.06
CA PHE A 61 -2.67 -10.42 40.71
C PHE A 61 -3.21 -10.83 39.34
N ALA A 62 -2.38 -10.85 38.30
CA ALA A 62 -2.79 -11.22 36.94
C ALA A 62 -3.20 -12.70 36.83
N TYR A 63 -2.57 -13.59 37.62
CA TYR A 63 -2.87 -15.01 37.59
C TYR A 63 -4.20 -15.39 38.30
N ASN A 64 -4.56 -14.66 39.37
CA ASN A 64 -5.67 -15.03 40.23
C ASN A 64 -6.89 -14.12 40.16
N LEU A 65 -6.78 -12.92 39.60
CA LEU A 65 -7.86 -11.93 39.59
C LEU A 65 -8.15 -11.44 38.19
N PRO A 66 -9.44 -11.21 37.87
CA PRO A 66 -9.82 -10.70 36.56
C PRO A 66 -9.33 -9.25 36.34
N TYR A 67 -9.12 -8.87 35.09
CA TYR A 67 -8.63 -7.56 34.69
C TYR A 67 -9.51 -6.40 35.20
N GLU A 68 -10.81 -6.58 35.22
CA GLU A 68 -11.80 -5.61 35.71
C GLU A 68 -11.53 -5.20 37.16
N LYS A 69 -10.96 -6.14 37.96
CA LYS A 69 -10.59 -5.82 39.35
C LYS A 69 -9.38 -4.89 39.42
N PHE A 70 -8.41 -5.04 38.49
CA PHE A 70 -7.31 -4.11 38.37
C PHE A 70 -7.81 -2.69 38.02
N GLU A 71 -8.70 -2.58 37.04
CA GLU A 71 -9.31 -1.30 36.66
C GLU A 71 -10.04 -0.65 37.84
N HIS A 72 -10.81 -1.42 38.57
CA HIS A 72 -11.53 -0.91 39.78
C HIS A 72 -10.56 -0.32 40.81
N ILE A 73 -9.45 -1.01 41.12
CA ILE A 73 -8.46 -0.54 42.07
C ILE A 73 -7.77 0.74 41.55
N VAL A 74 -7.48 0.82 40.25
CA VAL A 74 -6.90 2.01 39.63
C VAL A 74 -7.87 3.18 39.73
N ARG A 75 -9.14 2.98 39.43
CA ARG A 75 -10.18 4.02 39.56
C ARG A 75 -10.31 4.53 41.00
N GLU A 76 -10.36 3.62 41.96
CA GLU A 76 -10.47 3.93 43.40
C GLU A 76 -9.22 4.73 43.86
N ALA A 77 -8.01 4.27 43.54
CA ALA A 77 -6.76 4.96 43.89
C ALA A 77 -6.61 6.34 43.24
N LEU A 78 -7.17 6.51 42.04
CA LEU A 78 -7.16 7.81 41.36
C LEU A 78 -8.23 8.76 41.89
N SER A 79 -9.42 8.25 42.28
CA SER A 79 -10.49 9.06 42.91
C SER A 79 -10.12 9.57 44.28
N GLU A 80 -9.37 8.81 45.09
CA GLU A 80 -8.87 9.26 46.39
C GLU A 80 -7.83 10.38 46.34
N ARG A 81 -7.16 10.56 45.17
CA ARG A 81 -6.15 11.60 44.95
C ARG A 81 -6.71 12.90 44.35
N GLY A 82 -7.99 12.90 43.97
CA GLY A 82 -8.65 14.06 43.38
C GLY A 82 -8.92 15.14 44.46
N SER A 83 -8.43 16.36 44.28
CA SER A 83 -8.74 17.50 45.13
C SER A 83 -10.21 17.88 44.99
N GLU A 84 -10.82 18.32 46.08
CA GLU A 84 -12.24 18.73 46.25
C GLU A 84 -12.79 19.81 45.28
N GLN A 85 -12.08 20.15 44.19
CA GLN A 85 -12.45 21.26 43.29
C GLN A 85 -12.62 20.92 41.82
N SER A 86 -12.44 19.68 41.34
CA SER A 86 -12.76 19.30 39.98
C SER A 86 -13.40 17.94 39.91
N ASP A 87 -14.56 17.85 39.20
CA ASP A 87 -15.25 16.59 38.91
C ASP A 87 -14.39 15.60 38.05
N PHE A 88 -13.14 15.95 37.74
CA PHE A 88 -12.23 15.18 36.94
C PHE A 88 -10.98 14.74 37.70
N VAL A 89 -10.73 13.43 37.68
CA VAL A 89 -9.49 12.85 38.19
C VAL A 89 -8.37 13.12 37.20
N TRP A 90 -7.36 13.90 37.62
CA TRP A 90 -6.16 14.17 36.81
C TRP A 90 -5.16 13.03 36.96
N PHE A 91 -4.87 12.33 35.86
CA PHE A 91 -3.87 11.26 35.79
C PHE A 91 -3.04 11.41 34.49
N ASN A 92 -1.90 10.75 34.42
CA ASN A 92 -1.11 10.69 33.20
C ASN A 92 -1.80 9.71 32.21
N PRO A 93 -2.27 10.16 31.05
CA PRO A 93 -2.97 9.31 30.08
C PRO A 93 -2.11 8.15 29.56
N GLU A 94 -0.78 8.32 29.55
CA GLU A 94 0.16 7.27 29.12
C GLU A 94 0.17 6.04 30.01
N LEU A 95 -0.26 6.19 31.26
CA LEU A 95 -0.23 5.14 32.27
C LEU A 95 -1.64 4.65 32.62
N ALA A 96 -2.66 5.25 32.06
CA ALA A 96 -4.06 4.92 32.38
C ALA A 96 -4.60 3.78 31.52
N PRO A 97 -5.49 2.94 32.09
CA PRO A 97 -6.24 1.97 31.31
C PRO A 97 -7.07 2.65 30.21
N GLN A 98 -7.20 2.00 29.06
CA GLN A 98 -7.94 2.58 27.91
C GLN A 98 -9.39 2.88 28.25
N ASP A 99 -10.07 2.06 29.07
CA ASP A 99 -11.48 2.31 29.44
C ASP A 99 -11.63 3.63 30.19
N LEU A 100 -10.72 3.93 31.12
CA LEU A 100 -10.72 5.20 31.83
C LEU A 100 -10.46 6.39 30.91
N LEU A 101 -9.59 6.21 29.91
CA LEU A 101 -9.34 7.23 28.87
C LEU A 101 -10.60 7.49 28.04
N PHE A 102 -11.32 6.45 27.63
CA PHE A 102 -12.57 6.60 26.87
C PHE A 102 -13.65 7.26 27.71
N GLU A 103 -13.85 6.84 28.97
CA GLU A 103 -14.83 7.46 29.88
C GLU A 103 -14.58 8.96 30.06
N GLN A 104 -13.32 9.32 30.31
CA GLN A 104 -12.97 10.73 30.50
C GLN A 104 -13.11 11.54 29.21
N ALA A 105 -12.64 10.99 28.08
CA ALA A 105 -12.75 11.67 26.78
C ALA A 105 -14.22 11.88 26.38
N GLU A 106 -15.08 10.88 26.59
CA GLU A 106 -16.51 10.99 26.29
C GLU A 106 -17.20 12.00 27.19
N ALA A 107 -16.90 12.00 28.49
CA ALA A 107 -17.42 12.98 29.42
C ALA A 107 -17.08 14.40 28.98
N ILE A 108 -15.83 14.65 28.56
CA ILE A 108 -15.41 15.98 28.06
C ILE A 108 -16.07 16.31 26.72
N GLU A 109 -16.13 15.37 25.75
CA GLU A 109 -16.68 15.59 24.42
C GLU A 109 -18.18 15.93 24.48
N ASN A 110 -18.92 15.36 25.43
CA ASN A 110 -20.34 15.59 25.64
C ASN A 110 -20.67 16.85 26.48
N MET A 111 -19.67 17.56 26.98
CA MET A 111 -19.89 18.82 27.72
C MET A 111 -20.48 19.93 26.82
N PRO A 112 -21.21 20.87 27.38
CA PRO A 112 -21.58 22.10 26.70
C PRO A 112 -20.31 22.80 26.13
N PRO A 113 -20.38 23.44 24.96
CA PRO A 113 -19.21 24.05 24.32
C PRO A 113 -18.36 24.98 25.20
N ALA A 114 -19.03 25.81 26.04
CA ALA A 114 -18.34 26.74 26.92
C ALA A 114 -17.58 26.06 28.08
N GLU A 115 -18.03 24.89 28.53
CA GLU A 115 -17.34 24.11 29.56
C GLU A 115 -16.23 23.26 28.94
N ARG A 116 -16.51 22.66 27.76
CA ARG A 116 -15.57 21.84 27.03
C ARG A 116 -14.30 22.59 26.67
N GLU A 117 -14.39 23.88 26.36
CA GLU A 117 -13.21 24.72 26.01
C GLU A 117 -12.13 24.69 27.12
N ARG A 118 -12.53 24.58 28.38
CA ARG A 118 -11.59 24.47 29.51
C ARG A 118 -10.81 23.15 29.55
N PHE A 119 -11.38 22.09 28.98
CA PHE A 119 -10.82 20.74 28.97
C PHE A 119 -10.36 20.30 27.59
N GLU A 120 -10.42 21.16 26.59
CA GLU A 120 -10.05 20.82 25.20
C GLU A 120 -8.61 20.29 25.09
N ALA A 121 -7.66 20.92 25.80
CA ALA A 121 -6.27 20.43 25.84
C ALA A 121 -6.18 19.00 26.40
N ARG A 122 -6.97 18.71 27.43
CA ARG A 122 -7.03 17.36 28.03
C ARG A 122 -7.65 16.34 27.08
N LEU A 123 -8.73 16.71 26.41
CA LEU A 123 -9.37 15.88 25.40
C LEU A 123 -8.37 15.53 24.26
N GLN A 124 -7.64 16.53 23.79
CA GLN A 124 -6.63 16.34 22.76
C GLN A 124 -5.48 15.41 23.21
N GLU A 125 -5.03 15.56 24.45
CA GLU A 125 -4.01 14.68 25.05
C GLU A 125 -4.49 13.23 25.08
N ILE A 126 -5.70 12.97 25.58
CA ILE A 126 -6.29 11.63 25.66
C ILE A 126 -6.48 11.04 24.25
N LYS A 127 -7.04 11.83 23.30
CA LYS A 127 -7.24 11.38 21.92
C LYS A 127 -5.91 10.99 21.26
N VAL A 128 -4.84 11.75 21.47
CA VAL A 128 -3.51 11.42 20.96
C VAL A 128 -3.01 10.07 21.49
N VAL A 129 -3.17 9.83 22.80
CA VAL A 129 -2.77 8.54 23.40
C VAL A 129 -3.60 7.38 22.84
N LEU A 130 -4.91 7.53 22.73
CA LEU A 130 -5.80 6.51 22.15
C LEU A 130 -5.45 6.22 20.68
N ILE A 131 -5.27 7.25 19.86
CA ILE A 131 -4.88 7.09 18.45
C ILE A 131 -3.52 6.40 18.35
N ARG A 132 -2.54 6.84 19.13
CA ARG A 132 -1.18 6.30 19.10
C ARG A 132 -1.12 4.84 19.52
N THR A 133 -1.92 4.43 20.49
CA THR A 133 -1.92 3.06 21.02
C THR A 133 -2.74 2.08 20.18
N MET A 134 -3.80 2.56 19.51
CA MET A 134 -4.71 1.68 18.78
C MET A 134 -4.60 1.79 17.25
N VAL A 135 -4.23 2.95 16.72
CA VAL A 135 -4.32 3.25 15.28
C VAL A 135 -2.93 3.34 14.66
N SER A 136 -2.19 4.42 14.93
CA SER A 136 -0.86 4.68 14.37
C SER A 136 -0.07 5.64 15.28
N ASP A 137 1.23 5.43 15.43
CA ASP A 137 2.15 6.31 16.14
C ASP A 137 2.92 7.27 15.22
N HIS A 138 2.64 7.26 13.93
CA HIS A 138 3.29 8.14 12.98
C HIS A 138 2.92 9.60 13.26
N LEU A 139 3.92 10.46 13.52
CA LEU A 139 3.69 11.84 14.00
C LEU A 139 2.86 12.70 13.04
N ASN A 140 3.06 12.58 11.73
CA ASN A 140 2.29 13.36 10.76
C ASN A 140 0.84 12.90 10.71
N TYR A 141 0.59 11.60 10.84
CA TYR A 141 -0.75 11.06 10.97
C TYR A 141 -1.45 11.59 12.23
N LEU A 142 -0.78 11.52 13.39
CA LEU A 142 -1.31 12.00 14.68
C LEU A 142 -1.69 13.48 14.64
N LYS A 143 -0.88 14.33 14.01
CA LYS A 143 -1.17 15.78 13.86
C LYS A 143 -2.49 16.04 13.14
N ILE A 144 -2.83 15.20 12.16
CA ILE A 144 -4.08 15.32 11.39
C ILE A 144 -5.21 14.62 12.14
N ALA A 145 -5.04 13.33 12.48
CA ALA A 145 -6.07 12.47 13.03
C ALA A 145 -6.70 13.00 14.33
N ARG A 146 -5.92 13.59 15.25
CA ARG A 146 -6.43 14.17 16.50
C ARG A 146 -7.46 15.27 16.30
N ARG A 147 -7.43 15.97 15.15
CA ARG A 147 -8.37 17.05 14.83
C ARG A 147 -9.69 16.52 14.27
N TRP A 148 -9.67 15.34 13.65
CA TRP A 148 -10.80 14.79 12.92
C TRP A 148 -11.55 13.72 13.71
N PHE A 149 -10.84 12.75 14.32
CA PHE A 149 -11.52 11.68 15.05
C PHE A 149 -12.30 12.22 16.26
N THR A 150 -13.52 11.75 16.40
CA THR A 150 -14.32 11.87 17.61
C THR A 150 -14.01 10.71 18.55
N VAL A 151 -14.45 10.79 19.81
CA VAL A 151 -14.35 9.69 20.76
C VAL A 151 -15.15 8.48 20.28
N GLU A 152 -16.30 8.72 19.64
CA GLU A 152 -17.14 7.65 19.08
C GLU A 152 -16.45 6.91 17.93
N ASP A 153 -15.72 7.60 17.05
CA ASP A 153 -14.93 6.95 16.00
C ASP A 153 -13.89 6.00 16.62
N LEU A 154 -13.20 6.44 17.68
CA LEU A 154 -12.19 5.62 18.38
C LEU A 154 -12.82 4.42 19.10
N LYS A 155 -14.03 4.55 19.66
CA LYS A 155 -14.79 3.44 20.24
C LYS A 155 -15.17 2.40 19.18
N GLU A 156 -15.63 2.85 18.00
CA GLU A 156 -15.96 1.96 16.90
C GLU A 156 -14.72 1.20 16.40
N ILE A 157 -13.57 1.88 16.28
CA ILE A 157 -12.29 1.23 15.95
C ILE A 157 -11.97 0.16 17.00
N ARG A 158 -12.08 0.47 18.28
CA ARG A 158 -11.84 -0.48 19.39
C ARG A 158 -12.77 -1.71 19.30
N ARG A 159 -14.05 -1.50 19.04
CA ARG A 159 -15.06 -2.56 18.93
C ARG A 159 -14.72 -3.55 17.81
N ARG A 160 -14.24 -3.05 16.68
CA ARG A 160 -13.89 -3.85 15.49
C ARG A 160 -12.44 -4.36 15.50
N LYS A 161 -11.66 -3.96 16.50
CA LYS A 161 -10.29 -4.44 16.64
C LYS A 161 -10.27 -5.80 17.36
N ILE A 162 -9.45 -6.72 16.85
CA ILE A 162 -9.21 -8.06 17.38
C ILE A 162 -7.79 -8.13 17.94
N GLY A 163 -7.65 -8.43 19.20
CA GLY A 163 -6.36 -8.49 19.88
C GLY A 163 -5.72 -7.14 20.17
N GLY A 164 -4.49 -7.16 20.66
CA GLY A 164 -3.70 -5.98 21.05
C GLY A 164 -2.99 -5.31 19.90
N GLY A 165 -2.33 -4.17 20.21
CA GLY A 165 -1.52 -3.41 19.26
C GLY A 165 -2.31 -2.46 18.34
N LYS A 166 -1.65 -1.99 17.28
CA LYS A 166 -2.18 -0.99 16.34
C LYS A 166 -2.84 -1.65 15.14
N ILE A 167 -3.71 -0.92 14.44
CA ILE A 167 -4.42 -1.42 13.25
C ILE A 167 -3.64 -1.21 11.94
N GLY A 168 -2.54 -0.46 11.98
CA GLY A 168 -1.65 -0.23 10.83
C GLY A 168 -2.07 0.87 9.88
N GLY A 169 -1.19 1.18 8.91
CA GLY A 169 -1.30 2.35 8.06
C GLY A 169 -2.47 2.32 7.07
N LYS A 170 -2.68 1.18 6.40
CA LYS A 170 -3.77 1.05 5.41
C LYS A 170 -5.15 1.28 6.03
N ALA A 171 -5.41 0.63 7.18
CA ALA A 171 -6.64 0.85 7.93
C ALA A 171 -6.74 2.29 8.45
N ALA A 172 -5.65 2.83 8.99
CA ALA A 172 -5.58 4.18 9.51
C ALA A 172 -5.88 5.23 8.44
N GLY A 173 -5.28 5.11 7.25
CA GLY A 173 -5.49 6.02 6.13
C GLY A 173 -6.93 6.03 5.65
N MET A 174 -7.55 4.86 5.48
CA MET A 174 -8.96 4.74 5.08
C MET A 174 -9.89 5.41 6.09
N LEU A 175 -9.72 5.13 7.39
CA LEU A 175 -10.56 5.68 8.45
C LEU A 175 -10.46 7.22 8.54
N LEU A 176 -9.24 7.75 8.46
CA LEU A 176 -9.02 9.20 8.49
C LEU A 176 -9.64 9.88 7.27
N ALA A 177 -9.44 9.33 6.08
CA ALA A 177 -10.00 9.89 4.85
C ALA A 177 -11.53 9.95 4.90
N MET A 178 -12.17 8.87 5.33
CA MET A 178 -13.64 8.86 5.48
C MET A 178 -14.12 9.85 6.53
N ARG A 179 -13.38 9.99 7.63
CA ARG A 179 -13.74 10.97 8.66
C ARG A 179 -13.67 12.42 8.13
N ILE A 180 -12.61 12.72 7.37
CA ILE A 180 -12.46 14.03 6.72
C ILE A 180 -13.61 14.27 5.73
N LEU A 181 -13.92 13.29 4.86
CA LEU A 181 -15.03 13.43 3.90
C LEU A 181 -16.38 13.60 4.59
N LYS A 182 -16.62 12.88 5.69
CA LYS A 182 -17.87 13.00 6.46
C LYS A 182 -18.12 14.40 7.00
N ASP A 183 -17.07 15.13 7.38
CA ASP A 183 -17.21 16.46 7.98
C ASP A 183 -17.00 17.60 6.97
N ALA A 184 -16.00 17.49 6.08
CA ALA A 184 -15.57 18.57 5.21
C ALA A 184 -16.22 18.56 3.81
N ALA A 185 -16.76 17.41 3.36
CA ALA A 185 -17.30 17.31 2.01
C ALA A 185 -18.72 17.93 1.91
N PRO A 186 -19.09 18.48 0.72
CA PRO A 186 -20.45 18.86 0.42
C PRO A 186 -21.43 17.71 0.63
N PRO A 187 -22.72 17.99 0.94
CA PRO A 187 -23.71 16.95 1.26
C PRO A 187 -23.81 15.84 0.20
N GLU A 188 -23.75 16.18 -1.07
CA GLU A 188 -23.88 15.24 -2.19
C GLU A 188 -22.67 14.28 -2.24
N VAL A 189 -21.47 14.81 -2.06
CA VAL A 189 -20.22 14.03 -2.02
C VAL A 189 -20.21 13.15 -0.77
N ARG A 190 -20.59 13.73 0.39
CA ARG A 190 -20.66 13.00 1.66
C ARG A 190 -21.58 11.78 1.59
N GLN A 191 -22.74 11.92 0.94
CA GLN A 191 -23.72 10.84 0.78
C GLN A 191 -23.25 9.77 -0.21
N ALA A 192 -22.45 10.15 -1.20
CA ALA A 192 -21.93 9.23 -2.21
C ALA A 192 -20.77 8.36 -1.70
N PHE A 193 -20.06 8.78 -0.66
CA PHE A 193 -18.90 8.03 -0.13
C PHE A 193 -19.27 7.18 1.07
N ARG A 194 -18.79 5.94 1.08
CA ARG A 194 -18.86 5.00 2.23
C ARG A 194 -17.59 4.21 2.42
N MET A 195 -17.48 3.48 3.55
CA MET A 195 -16.44 2.47 3.80
C MET A 195 -17.04 1.06 3.76
N PRO A 196 -16.24 0.04 3.42
CA PRO A 196 -16.66 -1.35 3.59
C PRO A 196 -16.67 -1.70 5.10
N THR A 197 -17.52 -2.65 5.48
CA THR A 197 -17.44 -3.27 6.80
C THR A 197 -16.05 -3.87 6.99
N SER A 198 -15.33 -3.43 8.04
CA SER A 198 -13.92 -3.75 8.24
C SER A 198 -13.64 -4.18 9.67
N TYR A 199 -12.75 -5.16 9.83
CA TYR A 199 -12.18 -5.62 11.11
C TYR A 199 -10.66 -5.52 11.07
N TYR A 200 -10.04 -5.36 12.23
CA TYR A 200 -8.62 -5.07 12.35
C TYR A 200 -7.97 -6.07 13.32
N LEU A 201 -7.11 -6.99 12.82
CA LEU A 201 -6.22 -7.73 13.72
C LEU A 201 -5.07 -6.81 14.10
N GLY A 202 -4.96 -6.52 15.40
CA GLY A 202 -3.90 -5.66 15.90
C GLY A 202 -2.51 -6.28 15.74
N SER A 203 -1.51 -5.42 15.65
CA SER A 203 -0.11 -5.80 15.38
C SER A 203 0.48 -6.77 16.42
N ASP A 204 -0.02 -6.80 17.66
CA ASP A 204 0.49 -7.71 18.67
C ASP A 204 0.06 -9.16 18.42
N VAL A 205 -1.02 -9.38 17.64
CA VAL A 205 -1.45 -10.74 17.27
C VAL A 205 -0.41 -11.44 16.43
N PHE A 206 0.33 -10.71 15.57
CA PHE A 206 1.43 -11.24 14.76
C PHE A 206 2.54 -11.84 15.64
N TYR A 207 3.02 -11.12 16.64
CA TYR A 207 4.06 -11.62 17.53
C TYR A 207 3.57 -12.77 18.42
N ASN A 208 2.36 -12.67 18.90
CA ASN A 208 1.74 -13.77 19.67
C ASN A 208 1.64 -15.03 18.81
N PHE A 209 1.28 -14.88 17.52
CA PHE A 209 1.23 -15.99 16.57
C PHE A 209 2.62 -16.59 16.34
N MET A 210 3.65 -15.76 16.05
CA MET A 210 5.01 -16.24 15.85
C MET A 210 5.57 -16.94 17.08
N SER A 211 5.36 -16.35 18.28
CA SER A 211 5.83 -16.91 19.54
C SER A 211 5.15 -18.24 19.87
N TYR A 212 3.82 -18.29 19.74
CA TYR A 212 3.02 -19.48 20.03
C TYR A 212 3.37 -20.67 19.14
N ASN A 213 3.73 -20.42 17.89
CA ASN A 213 4.09 -21.44 16.91
C ASN A 213 5.61 -21.70 16.80
N GLY A 214 6.46 -21.07 17.61
CA GLY A 214 7.90 -21.27 17.59
C GLY A 214 8.59 -20.66 16.34
N LEU A 215 7.98 -19.67 15.69
CA LEU A 215 8.43 -19.08 14.42
C LEU A 215 9.40 -17.91 14.59
N MET A 216 9.73 -17.52 15.83
CA MET A 216 10.56 -16.34 16.13
C MET A 216 11.96 -16.42 15.51
N HIS A 217 12.47 -17.63 15.24
CA HIS A 217 13.76 -17.82 14.58
C HIS A 217 13.81 -17.26 13.15
N TRP A 218 12.64 -17.13 12.47
CA TRP A 218 12.59 -16.52 11.14
C TRP A 218 12.82 -15.02 11.11
N ASN A 219 12.85 -14.33 12.25
CA ASN A 219 13.15 -12.90 12.32
C ASN A 219 14.58 -12.55 11.89
N ASP A 220 15.49 -13.53 11.83
CA ASP A 220 16.85 -13.34 11.35
C ASP A 220 16.96 -13.19 9.82
N GLN A 221 15.88 -13.50 9.08
CA GLN A 221 15.85 -13.38 7.62
C GLN A 221 16.31 -12.01 7.12
N LYS A 222 15.95 -10.95 7.83
CA LYS A 222 16.34 -9.59 7.48
C LYS A 222 17.86 -9.33 7.48
N TYR A 223 18.67 -10.24 8.02
CA TYR A 223 20.15 -10.16 8.04
C TYR A 223 20.83 -11.17 7.12
N LYS A 224 20.06 -12.01 6.42
CA LYS A 224 20.60 -13.02 5.49
C LYS A 224 20.88 -12.41 4.13
N SER A 225 21.70 -13.12 3.33
CA SER A 225 21.90 -12.76 1.93
C SER A 225 20.61 -12.99 1.12
N GLU A 226 20.45 -12.28 0.00
CA GLU A 226 19.29 -12.44 -0.89
C GLU A 226 19.10 -13.89 -1.31
N ALA A 227 20.20 -14.60 -1.67
CA ALA A 227 20.13 -16.00 -2.07
C ALA A 227 19.57 -16.90 -0.97
N GLN A 228 19.94 -16.65 0.29
CA GLN A 228 19.42 -17.38 1.45
C GLN A 228 17.95 -17.02 1.71
N MET A 229 17.57 -15.73 1.67
CA MET A 229 16.19 -15.30 1.81
C MET A 229 15.28 -16.01 0.79
N ARG A 230 15.69 -16.06 -0.48
CA ARG A 230 14.92 -16.73 -1.55
C ARG A 230 14.85 -18.24 -1.38
N ALA A 231 15.91 -18.87 -0.85
CA ALA A 231 15.93 -20.30 -0.58
C ALA A 231 15.03 -20.69 0.60
N ASP A 232 14.99 -19.87 1.65
CA ASP A 232 14.23 -20.13 2.88
C ASP A 232 12.73 -19.80 2.76
N TYR A 233 12.36 -18.87 1.87
CA TYR A 233 10.98 -18.35 1.82
C TYR A 233 9.89 -19.41 1.59
N PRO A 234 10.04 -20.44 0.75
CA PRO A 234 9.04 -21.51 0.63
C PRO A 234 8.79 -22.25 1.95
N GLN A 235 9.83 -22.45 2.77
CA GLN A 235 9.68 -23.08 4.09
C GLN A 235 8.97 -22.13 5.06
N ILE A 236 9.31 -20.85 5.05
CA ILE A 236 8.61 -19.83 5.84
C ILE A 236 7.11 -19.85 5.56
N VAL A 237 6.70 -19.82 4.29
CA VAL A 237 5.29 -19.90 3.90
C VAL A 237 4.63 -21.17 4.44
N THR A 238 5.31 -22.30 4.38
CA THR A 238 4.81 -23.58 4.90
C THR A 238 4.61 -23.53 6.40
N ASP A 239 5.62 -23.08 7.14
CA ASP A 239 5.59 -23.02 8.60
C ASP A 239 4.50 -22.09 9.12
N PHE A 240 4.36 -20.90 8.49
CA PHE A 240 3.30 -19.95 8.84
C PHE A 240 1.91 -20.52 8.54
N THR A 241 1.72 -21.17 7.40
CA THR A 241 0.41 -21.73 7.01
C THR A 241 -0.03 -22.88 7.92
N GLN A 242 0.92 -23.60 8.51
CA GLN A 242 0.63 -24.65 9.50
C GLN A 242 0.42 -24.12 10.92
N GLY A 243 0.70 -22.83 11.16
CA GLY A 243 0.56 -22.19 12.45
C GLY A 243 -0.89 -22.08 12.93
N LYS A 244 -1.07 -22.05 14.24
CA LYS A 244 -2.38 -21.99 14.92
C LYS A 244 -2.55 -20.66 15.64
N PHE A 245 -3.77 -20.15 15.64
CA PHE A 245 -4.13 -18.98 16.43
C PHE A 245 -4.59 -19.40 17.84
N LEU A 246 -4.45 -18.48 18.77
CA LEU A 246 -4.99 -18.64 20.13
C LEU A 246 -6.53 -18.66 20.09
N PRO A 247 -7.19 -19.47 20.97
CA PRO A 247 -8.65 -19.59 21.00
C PRO A 247 -9.42 -18.27 21.00
N PRO A 248 -9.06 -17.24 21.80
CA PRO A 248 -9.81 -15.96 21.77
C PRO A 248 -9.78 -15.25 20.43
N ILE A 249 -8.70 -15.42 19.65
CA ILE A 249 -8.61 -14.85 18.29
C ILE A 249 -9.54 -15.61 17.34
N LEU A 250 -9.57 -16.96 17.45
CA LEU A 250 -10.46 -17.79 16.63
C LEU A 250 -11.93 -17.48 16.89
N GLU A 251 -12.33 -17.29 18.14
CA GLU A 251 -13.69 -16.90 18.52
C GLU A 251 -14.10 -15.59 17.87
N ARG A 252 -13.23 -14.58 17.92
CA ARG A 252 -13.47 -13.29 17.28
C ARG A 252 -13.55 -13.39 15.75
N LEU A 253 -12.72 -14.24 15.12
CA LEU A 253 -12.78 -14.49 13.68
C LEU A 253 -14.07 -15.21 13.27
N GLN A 254 -14.59 -16.10 14.12
CA GLN A 254 -15.90 -16.73 13.91
C GLN A 254 -17.04 -15.70 13.95
N GLU A 255 -16.99 -14.73 14.88
CA GLU A 255 -17.97 -13.63 14.93
C GLU A 255 -17.92 -12.79 13.64
N VAL A 256 -16.72 -12.51 13.11
CA VAL A 256 -16.57 -11.82 11.81
C VAL A 256 -17.25 -12.58 10.69
N LEU A 257 -17.06 -13.91 10.60
CA LEU A 257 -17.70 -14.77 9.61
C LEU A 257 -19.22 -14.85 9.79
N GLN A 258 -19.71 -14.86 11.02
CA GLN A 258 -21.15 -14.81 11.32
C GLN A 258 -21.77 -13.48 10.85
N GLU A 259 -21.12 -12.33 11.09
CA GLU A 259 -21.60 -11.04 10.57
C GLU A 259 -21.52 -10.98 9.04
N ALA A 260 -20.49 -11.56 8.43
CA ALA A 260 -20.35 -11.62 6.98
C ALA A 260 -21.46 -12.46 6.33
N GLY A 261 -21.93 -13.53 6.99
CA GLY A 261 -22.87 -14.50 6.42
C GLY A 261 -22.22 -15.20 5.21
N THR A 262 -22.74 -14.95 4.01
CA THR A 262 -22.19 -15.48 2.76
C THR A 262 -21.43 -14.42 1.93
N ARG A 263 -21.20 -13.22 2.48
CA ARG A 263 -20.45 -12.17 1.77
C ARG A 263 -18.98 -12.56 1.70
N PRO A 264 -18.35 -12.41 0.54
CA PRO A 264 -16.91 -12.59 0.41
C PRO A 264 -16.13 -11.60 1.26
N LEU A 265 -14.93 -12.00 1.66
CA LEU A 265 -13.99 -11.20 2.43
C LEU A 265 -12.68 -11.00 1.65
N ILE A 266 -11.95 -9.96 1.98
CA ILE A 266 -10.55 -9.79 1.59
C ILE A 266 -9.71 -9.58 2.85
N VAL A 267 -8.59 -10.29 2.93
CA VAL A 267 -7.56 -10.16 3.97
C VAL A 267 -6.41 -9.38 3.38
N ARG A 268 -6.11 -8.22 3.95
CA ARG A 268 -5.06 -7.30 3.49
C ARG A 268 -4.04 -7.04 4.59
N SER A 269 -2.80 -6.88 4.22
CA SER A 269 -1.80 -6.30 5.11
C SER A 269 -2.16 -4.87 5.51
N SER A 270 -1.81 -4.50 6.73
CA SER A 270 -1.92 -3.14 7.22
C SER A 270 -0.71 -2.85 8.11
N SER A 271 0.45 -2.75 7.48
CA SER A 271 1.69 -2.43 8.15
C SER A 271 1.73 -0.95 8.55
N LEU A 272 2.48 -0.61 9.59
CA LEU A 272 2.76 0.79 9.93
C LEU A 272 3.63 1.50 8.88
N LEU A 273 4.38 0.73 8.07
CA LEU A 273 5.18 1.24 6.96
C LEU A 273 4.35 1.43 5.67
N GLU A 274 3.22 0.71 5.56
CA GLU A 274 2.29 0.91 4.45
C GLU A 274 1.48 2.18 4.64
N ASP A 275 1.27 2.92 3.56
CA ASP A 275 0.41 4.10 3.50
C ASP A 275 0.78 5.19 4.53
N SER A 276 2.06 5.23 4.92
CA SER A 276 2.57 6.23 5.84
C SER A 276 3.23 7.42 5.10
N PHE A 277 3.34 8.55 5.81
CA PHE A 277 4.03 9.73 5.29
C PHE A 277 5.54 9.40 5.15
N GLY A 278 6.02 9.24 3.93
CA GLY A 278 7.45 9.08 3.66
C GLY A 278 7.89 7.69 3.21
N THR A 279 7.05 6.66 3.32
CA THR A 279 7.34 5.31 2.82
C THR A 279 6.09 4.71 2.18
N SER A 280 6.25 4.06 1.03
CA SER A 280 5.21 3.24 0.44
C SER A 280 5.71 1.82 0.29
N PHE A 281 4.94 0.91 0.84
CA PHE A 281 5.13 -0.52 0.70
C PHE A 281 4.06 -1.13 -0.21
N ALA A 282 3.53 -0.34 -1.15
CA ALA A 282 2.47 -0.79 -2.05
C ALA A 282 2.89 -2.06 -2.81
N GLY A 283 2.02 -3.06 -2.82
CA GLY A 283 2.26 -4.32 -3.53
C GLY A 283 3.39 -5.20 -3.00
N LYS A 284 3.97 -4.90 -1.82
CA LYS A 284 5.04 -5.72 -1.22
C LYS A 284 4.51 -6.88 -0.39
N TYR A 285 3.30 -6.74 0.16
CA TYR A 285 2.63 -7.76 0.95
C TYR A 285 1.41 -8.31 0.21
N GLU A 286 1.02 -9.54 0.55
CA GLU A 286 -0.12 -10.20 -0.10
C GLU A 286 -1.46 -9.62 0.36
N SER A 287 -2.44 -9.68 -0.56
CA SER A 287 -3.87 -9.50 -0.29
C SER A 287 -4.62 -10.72 -0.82
N ILE A 288 -5.50 -11.31 -0.01
CA ILE A 288 -6.11 -12.61 -0.32
C ILE A 288 -7.63 -12.53 -0.18
N PHE A 289 -8.33 -12.87 -1.25
CA PHE A 289 -9.78 -13.01 -1.24
C PHE A 289 -10.21 -14.34 -0.62
N CYS A 290 -11.20 -14.28 0.27
CA CYS A 290 -11.88 -15.41 0.87
C CYS A 290 -13.34 -15.39 0.40
N PRO A 291 -13.73 -16.25 -0.53
CA PRO A 291 -15.10 -16.24 -1.10
C PRO A 291 -16.21 -16.58 -0.09
N ASN A 292 -15.90 -17.31 0.98
CA ASN A 292 -16.79 -17.54 2.12
C ASN A 292 -18.11 -18.27 1.77
N GLN A 293 -18.06 -19.27 0.89
CA GLN A 293 -19.23 -20.01 0.43
C GLN A 293 -19.31 -21.45 0.96
N ALA A 294 -18.30 -21.90 1.73
CA ALA A 294 -18.26 -23.24 2.34
C ALA A 294 -19.01 -23.28 3.68
N ASP A 295 -18.92 -24.40 4.39
CA ASP A 295 -19.41 -24.51 5.76
C ASP A 295 -18.57 -23.62 6.72
N PRO A 296 -19.08 -23.32 7.92
CA PRO A 296 -18.44 -22.39 8.85
C PRO A 296 -17.01 -22.79 9.25
N GLU A 297 -16.71 -24.08 9.39
CA GLU A 297 -15.40 -24.59 9.77
C GLU A 297 -14.40 -24.42 8.62
N ALA A 298 -14.80 -24.77 7.41
CA ALA A 298 -13.99 -24.58 6.22
C ALA A 298 -13.76 -23.10 5.91
N ASN A 299 -14.75 -22.24 6.12
CA ASN A 299 -14.60 -20.79 5.96
C ASN A 299 -13.63 -20.20 6.98
N LEU A 300 -13.68 -20.65 8.25
CA LEU A 300 -12.72 -20.23 9.27
C LEU A 300 -11.30 -20.69 8.94
N SER A 301 -11.16 -21.93 8.46
CA SER A 301 -9.87 -22.47 8.00
C SER A 301 -9.30 -21.65 6.82
N ALA A 302 -10.14 -21.30 5.86
CA ALA A 302 -9.73 -20.46 4.72
C ALA A 302 -9.32 -19.04 5.16
N LEU A 303 -10.07 -18.43 6.09
CA LEU A 303 -9.76 -17.10 6.61
C LEU A 303 -8.45 -17.10 7.40
N THR A 304 -8.23 -18.08 8.27
CA THR A 304 -6.98 -18.21 9.03
C THR A 304 -5.78 -18.51 8.12
N ALA A 305 -5.95 -19.34 7.10
CA ALA A 305 -4.92 -19.59 6.09
C ALA A 305 -4.57 -18.32 5.30
N ALA A 306 -5.55 -17.49 4.95
CA ALA A 306 -5.31 -16.22 4.30
C ALA A 306 -4.50 -15.27 5.21
N ILE A 307 -4.85 -15.16 6.49
CA ILE A 307 -4.13 -14.33 7.46
C ILE A 307 -2.68 -14.80 7.60
N THR A 308 -2.44 -16.10 7.74
CA THR A 308 -1.08 -16.65 7.92
C THR A 308 -0.21 -16.43 6.67
N ARG A 309 -0.78 -16.50 5.48
CA ARG A 309 -0.07 -16.17 4.24
C ARG A 309 0.31 -14.70 4.17
N VAL A 310 -0.59 -13.80 4.56
CA VAL A 310 -0.27 -12.37 4.66
C VAL A 310 0.83 -12.15 5.68
N TYR A 311 0.81 -12.84 6.82
CA TYR A 311 1.91 -12.79 7.79
C TYR A 311 3.24 -13.27 7.21
N ALA A 312 3.26 -14.39 6.49
CA ALA A 312 4.47 -14.89 5.84
C ALA A 312 5.04 -13.88 4.81
N SER A 313 4.18 -13.11 4.14
CA SER A 313 4.60 -12.13 3.13
C SER A 313 5.47 -10.98 3.69
N VAL A 314 5.47 -10.77 5.02
CA VAL A 314 6.37 -9.81 5.70
C VAL A 314 7.84 -10.21 5.51
N LEU A 315 8.09 -11.52 5.44
CA LEU A 315 9.43 -12.11 5.25
C LEU A 315 9.71 -12.43 3.77
N ASN A 316 8.87 -11.97 2.84
CA ASN A 316 9.13 -12.08 1.41
C ASN A 316 10.47 -11.41 1.07
N PRO A 317 11.36 -12.07 0.32
CA PRO A 317 12.65 -11.51 -0.07
C PRO A 317 12.56 -10.11 -0.67
N ASP A 318 11.58 -9.85 -1.54
CA ASP A 318 11.43 -8.54 -2.17
C ASP A 318 11.03 -7.45 -1.17
N ALA A 319 10.20 -7.77 -0.16
CA ALA A 319 9.85 -6.86 0.92
C ALA A 319 11.04 -6.59 1.86
N LEU A 320 11.84 -7.63 2.17
CA LEU A 320 13.05 -7.50 2.97
C LEU A 320 14.10 -6.64 2.27
N LEU A 321 14.38 -6.90 1.00
CA LEU A 321 15.32 -6.12 0.19
C LEU A 321 14.88 -4.66 0.07
N TYR A 322 13.59 -4.40 -0.13
CA TYR A 322 13.07 -3.03 -0.14
C TYR A 322 13.35 -2.31 1.19
N ARG A 323 13.11 -2.97 2.34
CA ARG A 323 13.45 -2.41 3.66
C ARG A 323 14.95 -2.13 3.81
N HIS A 324 15.80 -3.03 3.34
CA HIS A 324 17.25 -2.81 3.31
C HIS A 324 17.62 -1.53 2.55
N HIS A 325 17.10 -1.36 1.33
CA HIS A 325 17.40 -0.19 0.50
C HIS A 325 16.89 1.13 1.09
N LYS A 326 15.81 1.07 1.88
CA LYS A 326 15.29 2.25 2.58
C LYS A 326 15.94 2.51 3.96
N GLY A 327 16.95 1.73 4.34
CA GLY A 327 17.60 1.85 5.66
C GLY A 327 16.70 1.40 6.81
N LEU A 328 15.70 0.59 6.54
CA LEU A 328 14.72 0.08 7.50
C LEU A 328 14.97 -1.39 7.89
N ALA A 329 16.18 -1.91 7.65
CA ALA A 329 16.51 -3.30 7.97
C ALA A 329 16.33 -3.63 9.46
N ASP A 330 16.73 -2.70 10.33
CA ASP A 330 16.62 -2.85 11.79
C ASP A 330 15.23 -2.49 12.34
N TYR A 331 14.35 -1.94 11.50
CA TYR A 331 12.99 -1.63 11.93
C TYR A 331 12.22 -2.92 12.19
N ASP A 332 11.58 -2.96 13.36
CA ASP A 332 10.77 -4.08 13.80
C ASP A 332 9.36 -3.97 13.18
N GLU A 333 9.16 -4.64 12.06
CA GLU A 333 7.91 -4.60 11.31
C GLU A 333 6.80 -5.35 12.03
N ARG A 334 5.83 -4.61 12.52
CA ARG A 334 4.66 -5.13 13.25
C ARG A 334 3.43 -5.04 12.36
N ILE A 335 3.20 -6.10 11.59
CA ILE A 335 2.07 -6.13 10.68
C ILE A 335 0.75 -6.33 11.42
N ALA A 336 -0.22 -5.48 11.14
CA ALA A 336 -1.63 -5.70 11.42
C ALA A 336 -2.32 -6.26 10.18
N ILE A 337 -3.52 -6.82 10.36
CA ILE A 337 -4.35 -7.31 9.24
C ILE A 337 -5.64 -6.50 9.18
N LEU A 338 -5.99 -6.09 7.97
CA LEU A 338 -7.26 -5.50 7.62
C LEU A 338 -8.14 -6.56 6.94
N ILE A 339 -9.25 -6.93 7.58
CA ILE A 339 -10.27 -7.82 7.00
C ILE A 339 -11.43 -6.96 6.56
N GLN A 340 -11.74 -6.95 5.27
CA GLN A 340 -12.84 -6.15 4.71
C GLN A 340 -13.87 -7.07 4.04
N PHE A 341 -15.14 -6.71 4.17
CA PHE A 341 -16.18 -7.33 3.37
C PHE A 341 -16.08 -6.80 1.95
N VAL A 342 -16.07 -7.69 0.97
CA VAL A 342 -15.95 -7.31 -0.43
C VAL A 342 -17.25 -6.64 -0.86
N GLU A 343 -17.15 -5.45 -1.42
CA GLU A 343 -18.28 -4.73 -2.01
C GLU A 343 -18.52 -5.22 -3.43
N GLY A 344 -19.78 -5.36 -3.79
CA GLY A 344 -20.17 -5.85 -5.10
C GLY A 344 -21.58 -6.45 -5.11
N GLU A 345 -21.95 -6.98 -6.25
CA GLU A 345 -23.25 -7.63 -6.48
C GLU A 345 -23.08 -9.03 -7.07
N ARG A 346 -24.11 -9.84 -6.90
CA ARG A 346 -24.16 -11.15 -7.52
C ARG A 346 -24.66 -11.03 -8.96
N PHE A 347 -23.88 -11.52 -9.90
CA PHE A 347 -24.29 -11.68 -11.29
C PHE A 347 -24.17 -13.15 -11.72
N GLY A 348 -25.30 -13.84 -11.80
CA GLY A 348 -25.33 -15.29 -12.00
C GLY A 348 -24.64 -16.05 -10.87
N ARG A 349 -23.55 -16.75 -11.20
CA ARG A 349 -22.69 -17.46 -10.23
C ARG A 349 -21.52 -16.60 -9.73
N TYR A 350 -21.33 -15.42 -10.28
CA TYR A 350 -20.21 -14.54 -9.98
C TYR A 350 -20.59 -13.44 -8.98
N PHE A 351 -19.59 -12.95 -8.27
CA PHE A 351 -19.68 -11.79 -7.40
C PHE A 351 -18.59 -10.79 -7.75
N LEU A 352 -18.97 -9.55 -8.04
CA LEU A 352 -18.06 -8.48 -8.45
C LEU A 352 -18.70 -7.10 -8.27
N PRO A 353 -17.92 -6.03 -8.05
CA PRO A 353 -18.41 -4.66 -8.12
C PRO A 353 -18.67 -4.23 -9.58
N GLN A 354 -19.52 -3.25 -9.76
CA GLN A 354 -19.84 -2.68 -11.09
C GLN A 354 -18.66 -1.89 -11.66
N GLY A 355 -17.78 -1.39 -10.80
CA GLY A 355 -16.51 -0.83 -11.16
C GLY A 355 -15.62 -0.71 -9.95
N ALA A 356 -14.32 -0.63 -10.18
CA ALA A 356 -13.32 -0.43 -9.17
C ALA A 356 -12.12 0.31 -9.77
N GLY A 357 -11.29 0.89 -8.92
CA GLY A 357 -10.14 1.59 -9.45
C GLY A 357 -9.26 2.26 -8.42
N VAL A 358 -8.29 2.99 -8.94
CA VAL A 358 -7.40 3.87 -8.18
C VAL A 358 -7.57 5.28 -8.67
N ALA A 359 -7.67 6.22 -7.75
CA ALA A 359 -7.79 7.64 -8.05
C ALA A 359 -6.66 8.42 -7.38
N PHE A 360 -6.07 9.35 -8.13
CA PHE A 360 -4.94 10.18 -7.73
C PHE A 360 -5.36 11.64 -7.72
N SER A 361 -5.06 12.37 -6.65
CA SER A 361 -5.39 13.79 -6.55
C SER A 361 -4.57 14.68 -7.49
N ARG A 362 -3.45 14.16 -7.99
CA ARG A 362 -2.59 14.85 -8.95
C ARG A 362 -2.39 13.98 -10.19
N ASN A 363 -2.65 14.54 -11.36
CA ASN A 363 -2.41 13.87 -12.64
C ASN A 363 -0.99 14.15 -13.13
N LEU A 364 -0.10 13.18 -12.95
CA LEU A 364 1.29 13.26 -13.43
C LEU A 364 1.41 12.98 -14.95
N TYR A 365 0.32 12.49 -15.58
CA TYR A 365 0.29 12.12 -16.99
C TYR A 365 -0.73 12.90 -17.75
N ARG A 366 -0.26 13.86 -18.51
CA ARG A 366 -1.08 14.61 -19.45
C ARG A 366 -0.89 14.06 -20.85
N TRP A 367 -1.86 13.32 -21.37
CA TRP A 367 -1.87 12.90 -22.77
C TRP A 367 -2.47 13.95 -23.73
N SER A 368 -2.91 15.08 -23.17
CA SER A 368 -3.40 16.25 -23.90
C SER A 368 -3.09 17.51 -23.11
N PRO A 369 -2.75 18.62 -23.78
CA PRO A 369 -2.53 19.93 -23.13
C PRO A 369 -3.75 20.46 -22.36
N GLN A 370 -4.95 19.98 -22.67
CA GLN A 370 -6.20 20.38 -21.98
C GLN A 370 -6.31 19.80 -20.58
N ILE A 371 -5.58 18.74 -20.27
CA ILE A 371 -5.62 18.08 -18.97
C ILE A 371 -4.86 18.92 -17.96
N ARG A 372 -5.50 19.19 -16.82
CA ARG A 372 -4.89 19.91 -15.69
C ARG A 372 -4.36 18.91 -14.65
N LYS A 373 -3.15 19.14 -14.16
CA LYS A 373 -2.50 18.29 -13.15
C LYS A 373 -3.31 18.19 -11.85
N GLU A 374 -3.87 19.31 -11.43
CA GLU A 374 -4.49 19.52 -10.13
C GLU A 374 -5.87 18.84 -10.00
N ASP A 375 -6.49 18.52 -11.11
CA ASP A 375 -7.82 17.89 -11.10
C ASP A 375 -7.78 16.38 -10.92
N GLY A 376 -6.59 15.80 -10.93
CA GLY A 376 -6.37 14.37 -10.68
C GLY A 376 -6.73 13.46 -11.84
N PHE A 377 -6.55 12.16 -11.62
CA PHE A 377 -6.96 11.15 -12.59
C PHE A 377 -7.38 9.84 -11.94
N VAL A 378 -8.06 8.98 -12.71
CA VAL A 378 -8.57 7.68 -12.25
C VAL A 378 -8.16 6.60 -13.23
N ARG A 379 -7.83 5.43 -12.71
CA ARG A 379 -7.77 4.16 -13.43
C ARG A 379 -8.99 3.34 -13.06
N LEU A 380 -9.81 3.02 -14.02
CA LEU A 380 -11.11 2.39 -13.80
C LEU A 380 -11.18 1.04 -14.53
N VAL A 381 -11.65 0.02 -13.81
CA VAL A 381 -11.89 -1.34 -14.32
C VAL A 381 -13.23 -1.86 -13.87
N TRP A 382 -13.78 -2.81 -14.62
CA TRP A 382 -14.90 -3.62 -14.22
C TRP A 382 -14.41 -4.84 -13.44
N GLY A 383 -15.04 -5.17 -12.30
CA GLY A 383 -14.61 -6.26 -11.41
C GLY A 383 -13.89 -5.81 -10.15
N LEU A 384 -13.15 -6.70 -9.53
CA LEU A 384 -12.62 -6.54 -8.16
C LEU A 384 -11.52 -5.48 -7.96
N GLY A 385 -11.05 -4.82 -9.01
CA GLY A 385 -10.10 -3.71 -8.90
C GLY A 385 -8.63 -4.11 -8.93
N THR A 386 -8.27 -5.37 -8.76
CA THR A 386 -6.90 -5.88 -8.82
C THR A 386 -6.20 -5.48 -10.12
N ARG A 387 -6.93 -5.47 -11.25
CA ARG A 387 -6.41 -5.05 -12.56
C ARG A 387 -6.17 -3.55 -12.71
N ALA A 388 -6.68 -2.74 -11.81
CA ALA A 388 -6.37 -1.31 -11.78
C ALA A 388 -5.01 -1.04 -11.13
N VAL A 389 -4.55 -1.89 -10.22
CA VAL A 389 -3.32 -1.71 -9.43
C VAL A 389 -2.19 -2.64 -9.86
N ASP A 390 -2.50 -3.88 -10.26
CA ASP A 390 -1.51 -4.87 -10.65
C ASP A 390 -1.08 -4.72 -12.11
N GLN A 391 0.16 -5.07 -12.38
CA GLN A 391 0.68 -5.23 -13.74
C GLN A 391 0.22 -6.57 -14.31
N THR A 392 -0.99 -6.64 -14.76
CA THR A 392 -1.50 -7.79 -15.49
C THR A 392 -1.24 -7.60 -16.98
N GLY A 393 -0.63 -8.57 -17.63
CA GLY A 393 -0.27 -8.66 -19.04
C GLY A 393 -1.02 -7.78 -20.05
N ASN A 394 -1.65 -8.36 -21.05
CA ASN A 394 -2.40 -7.65 -22.12
C ASN A 394 -3.74 -7.08 -21.65
N ASP A 395 -3.78 -6.36 -20.54
CA ASP A 395 -5.02 -5.79 -20.01
C ASP A 395 -4.83 -4.32 -19.58
N TYR A 396 -5.82 -3.49 -19.84
CA TYR A 396 -5.68 -2.04 -19.74
C TYR A 396 -6.87 -1.42 -19.02
N PRO A 397 -6.67 -0.80 -17.85
CA PRO A 397 -7.71 0.00 -17.20
C PRO A 397 -8.05 1.24 -18.04
N ARG A 398 -9.27 1.71 -17.95
CA ARG A 398 -9.68 2.99 -18.52
C ARG A 398 -9.00 4.13 -17.75
N LEU A 399 -8.14 4.88 -18.41
CA LEU A 399 -7.51 6.09 -17.86
C LEU A 399 -8.46 7.29 -18.04
N VAL A 400 -8.78 7.97 -16.94
CA VAL A 400 -9.73 9.08 -16.90
C VAL A 400 -9.05 10.31 -16.30
N ALA A 401 -8.86 11.35 -17.08
CA ALA A 401 -8.48 12.66 -16.55
C ALA A 401 -9.71 13.34 -15.94
N LEU A 402 -9.72 13.61 -14.66
CA LEU A 402 -10.89 14.18 -13.99
C LEU A 402 -11.26 15.60 -14.46
N SER A 403 -10.31 16.32 -15.08
CA SER A 403 -10.59 17.59 -15.76
C SER A 403 -11.41 17.42 -17.05
N HIS A 404 -11.19 16.30 -17.77
CA HIS A 404 -11.81 15.98 -19.06
C HIS A 404 -12.15 14.50 -19.15
N PRO A 405 -13.19 14.03 -18.44
CA PRO A 405 -13.45 12.60 -18.27
C PRO A 405 -13.72 11.83 -19.57
N SER A 406 -14.25 12.50 -20.57
CA SER A 406 -14.55 11.89 -21.89
C SER A 406 -13.33 11.75 -22.81
N LEU A 407 -12.19 12.34 -22.42
CA LEU A 407 -11.00 12.30 -23.26
C LEU A 407 -10.28 10.96 -23.14
N HIS A 408 -10.13 10.26 -24.26
CA HIS A 408 -9.35 9.03 -24.33
C HIS A 408 -7.86 9.31 -24.62
N PRO A 409 -6.93 8.50 -24.09
CA PRO A 409 -5.53 8.55 -24.49
C PRO A 409 -5.30 8.19 -25.97
N ALA A 410 -6.11 7.27 -26.50
CA ALA A 410 -6.10 6.86 -27.91
C ALA A 410 -7.17 7.61 -28.70
N ALA A 411 -6.83 7.99 -29.94
CA ALA A 411 -7.72 8.78 -30.79
C ALA A 411 -8.63 7.94 -31.71
N ASP A 412 -8.21 6.73 -32.07
CA ASP A 412 -8.96 5.87 -32.99
C ASP A 412 -9.64 4.69 -32.28
N VAL A 413 -10.72 4.20 -32.86
CA VAL A 413 -11.57 3.16 -32.29
C VAL A 413 -10.85 1.82 -32.14
N LYS A 414 -9.96 1.47 -33.09
CA LYS A 414 -9.19 0.22 -33.01
C LYS A 414 -8.19 0.26 -31.85
N ALA A 415 -7.55 1.41 -31.64
CA ALA A 415 -6.67 1.59 -30.49
C ALA A 415 -7.44 1.59 -29.17
N ILE A 416 -8.60 2.25 -29.09
CA ILE A 416 -9.45 2.22 -27.89
C ILE A 416 -9.85 0.78 -27.56
N ARG A 417 -10.27 -0.02 -28.56
CA ARG A 417 -10.60 -1.43 -28.34
C ARG A 417 -9.39 -2.26 -27.91
N ARG A 418 -8.24 -2.07 -28.57
CA ARG A 418 -7.01 -2.78 -28.25
C ARG A 418 -6.53 -2.50 -26.83
N TYR A 419 -6.66 -1.27 -26.37
CA TYR A 419 -6.25 -0.79 -25.07
C TYR A 419 -7.42 -0.64 -24.09
N SER A 420 -8.43 -1.47 -24.21
CA SER A 420 -9.52 -1.66 -23.26
C SER A 420 -9.31 -2.91 -22.41
N GLN A 421 -10.06 -3.01 -21.33
CA GLN A 421 -10.05 -4.17 -20.45
C GLN A 421 -10.52 -5.44 -21.20
N GLN A 422 -9.70 -6.48 -21.17
CA GLN A 422 -9.97 -7.77 -21.82
C GLN A 422 -10.34 -8.87 -20.83
N PHE A 423 -9.89 -8.76 -19.58
CA PHE A 423 -10.14 -9.73 -18.52
C PHE A 423 -10.80 -9.08 -17.33
N VAL A 424 -11.52 -9.87 -16.55
CA VAL A 424 -12.16 -9.45 -15.30
C VAL A 424 -11.79 -10.39 -14.16
N ASP A 425 -11.41 -9.81 -13.04
CA ASP A 425 -11.19 -10.52 -11.78
C ASP A 425 -12.48 -10.49 -10.97
N LEU A 426 -12.90 -11.65 -10.51
CA LEU A 426 -14.16 -11.84 -9.82
C LEU A 426 -14.11 -13.05 -8.87
N ILE A 427 -15.14 -13.19 -8.05
CA ILE A 427 -15.32 -14.35 -7.19
C ILE A 427 -16.37 -15.26 -7.80
N ASP A 428 -16.00 -16.51 -8.06
CA ASP A 428 -16.93 -17.57 -8.43
C ASP A 428 -17.53 -18.15 -7.14
N LEU A 429 -18.79 -17.85 -6.89
CA LEU A 429 -19.52 -18.30 -5.69
C LEU A 429 -19.78 -19.81 -5.69
N SER A 430 -19.91 -20.42 -6.86
CA SER A 430 -20.16 -21.86 -6.97
C SER A 430 -18.89 -22.70 -6.80
N GLU A 431 -17.76 -22.19 -7.29
CA GLU A 431 -16.44 -22.82 -7.16
C GLU A 431 -15.70 -22.39 -5.87
N ASN A 432 -16.29 -21.47 -5.10
CA ASN A 432 -15.72 -20.90 -3.88
C ASN A 432 -14.26 -20.41 -4.06
N ARG A 433 -13.98 -19.68 -5.14
CA ARG A 433 -12.63 -19.19 -5.47
C ARG A 433 -12.62 -17.86 -6.19
N PHE A 434 -11.51 -17.14 -6.03
CA PHE A 434 -11.13 -16.02 -6.87
C PHE A 434 -10.66 -16.53 -8.24
N ILE A 435 -11.14 -15.93 -9.33
CA ILE A 435 -10.78 -16.30 -10.70
C ILE A 435 -10.66 -15.07 -11.59
N THR A 436 -9.90 -15.24 -12.66
CA THR A 436 -9.78 -14.32 -13.78
C THR A 436 -10.41 -14.94 -15.01
N LEU A 437 -11.31 -14.21 -15.66
CA LEU A 437 -11.96 -14.66 -16.90
C LEU A 437 -11.89 -13.58 -17.98
N PRO A 438 -11.92 -13.96 -19.27
CA PRO A 438 -12.16 -13.01 -20.35
C PRO A 438 -13.48 -12.26 -20.13
N VAL A 439 -13.49 -10.95 -20.39
CA VAL A 439 -14.70 -10.11 -20.29
C VAL A 439 -15.84 -10.70 -21.13
N SER A 440 -15.53 -11.21 -22.32
CA SER A 440 -16.51 -11.83 -23.24
C SER A 440 -17.21 -13.08 -22.68
N GLN A 441 -16.64 -13.75 -21.68
CA GLN A 441 -17.26 -14.91 -21.03
C GLN A 441 -18.21 -14.54 -19.89
N VAL A 442 -18.06 -13.35 -19.32
CA VAL A 442 -18.83 -12.91 -18.15
C VAL A 442 -19.86 -11.85 -18.52
N LEU A 443 -19.44 -10.85 -19.30
CA LEU A 443 -20.29 -9.74 -19.69
C LEU A 443 -21.39 -10.24 -20.65
N SER A 444 -22.62 -9.87 -20.38
CA SER A 444 -23.77 -10.24 -21.22
C SER A 444 -24.80 -9.13 -21.25
N SER A 445 -25.72 -9.21 -22.20
CA SER A 445 -26.86 -8.28 -22.33
C SER A 445 -27.81 -8.27 -21.12
N GLN A 446 -27.71 -9.26 -20.22
CA GLN A 446 -28.50 -9.34 -18.99
C GLN A 446 -27.89 -8.57 -17.85
N TYR A 447 -26.64 -8.07 -17.99
CA TYR A 447 -25.99 -7.30 -16.95
C TYR A 447 -26.60 -5.90 -16.87
N ALA A 448 -27.33 -5.61 -15.79
CA ALA A 448 -28.10 -4.38 -15.68
C ALA A 448 -27.30 -3.09 -15.87
N PRO A 449 -26.05 -2.95 -15.32
CA PRO A 449 -25.20 -1.76 -15.51
C PRO A 449 -24.51 -1.69 -16.87
N LEU A 450 -24.69 -2.66 -17.78
CA LEU A 450 -23.93 -2.82 -19.02
C LEU A 450 -23.73 -1.51 -19.79
N ARG A 451 -24.78 -0.70 -19.98
CA ARG A 451 -24.72 0.55 -20.73
C ARG A 451 -23.76 1.58 -20.17
N TYR A 452 -23.49 1.53 -18.86
CA TYR A 452 -22.60 2.47 -18.18
C TYR A 452 -21.14 2.03 -18.23
N ILE A 453 -20.91 0.74 -18.53
CA ILE A 453 -19.58 0.11 -18.49
C ILE A 453 -19.02 -0.02 -19.91
N ALA A 454 -19.86 -0.40 -20.89
CA ALA A 454 -19.41 -0.72 -22.23
C ALA A 454 -20.13 0.11 -23.30
N GLN A 455 -19.45 0.25 -24.44
CA GLN A 455 -19.97 0.77 -25.70
C GLN A 455 -19.97 -0.35 -26.75
N VAL A 456 -20.72 -0.13 -27.83
CA VAL A 456 -20.75 -1.04 -28.99
C VAL A 456 -19.83 -0.50 -30.07
N GLU A 457 -18.96 -1.36 -30.58
CA GLU A 457 -18.21 -1.10 -31.79
C GLU A 457 -18.95 -1.67 -32.99
N ALA A 458 -19.35 -0.81 -33.91
CA ALA A 458 -19.94 -1.18 -35.19
C ALA A 458 -19.40 -0.25 -36.29
N ASP A 459 -19.05 -0.83 -37.43
CA ASP A 459 -18.58 -0.11 -38.63
C ASP A 459 -17.42 0.86 -38.34
N GLY A 460 -16.57 0.55 -37.37
CA GLY A 460 -15.42 1.37 -36.97
C GLY A 460 -15.77 2.57 -36.09
N TYR A 461 -16.95 2.59 -35.48
CA TYR A 461 -17.40 3.63 -34.55
C TYR A 461 -17.79 3.01 -33.21
N LEU A 462 -17.50 3.71 -32.13
CA LEU A 462 -18.04 3.41 -30.79
C LEU A 462 -19.33 4.19 -30.56
N SER A 463 -20.36 3.49 -30.09
CA SER A 463 -21.65 4.10 -29.79
C SER A 463 -22.23 3.58 -28.47
N ALA A 464 -23.04 4.43 -27.81
CA ALA A 464 -23.75 4.05 -26.60
C ALA A 464 -24.73 2.90 -26.90
N LEU A 465 -24.88 1.97 -25.94
CA LEU A 465 -25.85 0.90 -26.03
C LEU A 465 -27.29 1.48 -26.03
N ARG A 466 -28.02 1.24 -27.11
CA ARG A 466 -29.44 1.62 -27.28
C ARG A 466 -30.38 0.42 -27.13
N THR A 467 -29.86 -0.78 -27.24
CA THR A 467 -30.60 -2.04 -27.14
C THR A 467 -29.72 -3.10 -26.47
N ASN A 468 -30.37 -4.07 -25.83
CA ASN A 468 -29.67 -5.23 -25.26
C ASN A 468 -29.43 -6.34 -26.28
N LEU A 469 -29.84 -6.17 -27.54
CA LEU A 469 -29.62 -7.10 -28.63
C LEU A 469 -28.27 -6.80 -29.32
N VAL A 470 -27.18 -7.02 -28.59
CA VAL A 470 -25.81 -6.76 -29.06
C VAL A 470 -25.00 -8.04 -28.84
N GLU A 471 -24.17 -8.37 -29.82
CA GLU A 471 -23.20 -9.45 -29.66
C GLU A 471 -22.08 -9.05 -28.71
N VAL A 472 -21.68 -9.97 -27.84
CA VAL A 472 -20.66 -9.69 -26.77
C VAL A 472 -19.33 -9.26 -27.38
N ASP A 473 -19.00 -9.81 -28.55
CA ASP A 473 -17.74 -9.49 -29.27
C ASP A 473 -17.69 -8.04 -29.80
N GLN A 474 -18.80 -7.34 -29.84
CA GLN A 474 -18.90 -5.94 -30.23
C GLN A 474 -18.74 -5.00 -29.01
N LEU A 475 -18.74 -5.53 -27.79
CA LEU A 475 -18.65 -4.73 -26.58
C LEU A 475 -17.20 -4.33 -26.29
N VAL A 476 -17.01 -3.08 -25.92
CA VAL A 476 -15.73 -2.48 -25.51
C VAL A 476 -15.93 -1.77 -24.19
N ILE A 477 -15.14 -2.13 -23.17
CA ILE A 477 -15.18 -1.50 -21.84
C ILE A 477 -14.60 -0.09 -21.94
N THR A 478 -15.42 0.93 -21.81
CA THR A 478 -15.03 2.34 -21.94
C THR A 478 -15.44 3.21 -20.74
N PHE A 479 -16.50 2.83 -20.04
CA PHE A 479 -17.13 3.62 -18.97
C PHE A 479 -17.63 5.02 -19.40
N ASP A 480 -17.72 5.30 -20.69
CA ASP A 480 -18.06 6.64 -21.18
C ASP A 480 -19.43 7.12 -20.73
N GLU A 481 -20.46 6.26 -20.75
CA GLU A 481 -21.78 6.61 -20.26
C GLU A 481 -21.81 6.83 -18.72
N LEU A 482 -21.01 6.10 -17.96
CA LEU A 482 -20.78 6.37 -16.53
C LEU A 482 -20.24 7.79 -16.34
N LEU A 483 -19.17 8.11 -17.05
CA LEU A 483 -18.43 9.38 -16.91
C LEU A 483 -19.26 10.60 -17.37
N GLN A 484 -20.14 10.41 -18.38
CA GLN A 484 -20.93 11.50 -18.95
C GLN A 484 -22.28 11.69 -18.26
N ARG A 485 -22.92 10.61 -17.78
CA ARG A 485 -24.29 10.65 -17.28
C ARG A 485 -24.43 10.57 -15.78
N THR A 486 -23.32 10.36 -15.07
CA THR A 486 -23.32 10.30 -13.61
C THR A 486 -22.40 11.36 -13.00
N PRO A 487 -22.56 11.71 -11.74
CA PRO A 487 -21.69 12.67 -11.06
C PRO A 487 -20.35 12.05 -10.60
N PHE A 488 -20.01 10.84 -11.02
CA PHE A 488 -18.82 10.10 -10.52
C PHE A 488 -17.54 10.94 -10.59
N ALA A 489 -17.22 11.49 -11.79
CA ALA A 489 -15.97 12.26 -11.97
C ALA A 489 -15.94 13.54 -11.11
N GLU A 490 -17.08 14.21 -10.97
CA GLU A 490 -17.24 15.41 -10.13
C GLU A 490 -17.05 15.08 -8.65
N TYR A 491 -17.68 14.01 -8.17
CA TYR A 491 -17.57 13.57 -6.76
C TYR A 491 -16.16 13.11 -6.43
N MET A 492 -15.53 12.33 -7.32
CA MET A 492 -14.15 11.88 -7.13
C MET A 492 -13.17 13.06 -7.10
N ARG A 493 -13.27 14.01 -8.03
CA ARG A 493 -12.43 15.21 -8.05
C ARG A 493 -12.59 16.02 -6.76
N SER A 494 -13.83 16.24 -6.31
CA SER A 494 -14.11 16.96 -5.08
C SER A 494 -13.51 16.26 -3.86
N ALA A 495 -13.71 14.95 -3.74
CA ALA A 495 -13.17 14.15 -2.64
C ALA A 495 -11.62 14.19 -2.60
N LEU A 496 -10.97 13.99 -3.74
CA LEU A 496 -9.50 14.04 -3.83
C LEU A 496 -8.94 15.42 -3.48
N SER A 497 -9.60 16.51 -3.91
CA SER A 497 -9.22 17.88 -3.56
C SER A 497 -9.34 18.13 -2.06
N ILE A 498 -10.42 17.69 -1.43
CA ILE A 498 -10.63 17.82 0.02
C ILE A 498 -9.57 17.02 0.77
N LEU A 499 -9.38 15.77 0.40
CA LEU A 499 -8.39 14.91 1.05
C LEU A 499 -6.98 15.48 0.92
N SER A 500 -6.53 15.85 -0.27
CA SER A 500 -5.18 16.42 -0.46
C SER A 500 -4.97 17.71 0.34
N THR A 501 -5.98 18.54 0.45
CA THR A 501 -5.95 19.78 1.26
C THR A 501 -5.73 19.47 2.75
N HIS A 502 -6.46 18.50 3.30
CA HIS A 502 -6.40 18.18 4.73
C HIS A 502 -5.24 17.24 5.11
N TYR A 503 -4.75 16.44 4.16
CA TYR A 503 -3.50 15.69 4.32
C TYR A 503 -2.25 16.57 4.13
N HIS A 504 -2.41 17.78 3.59
CA HIS A 504 -1.30 18.69 3.20
C HIS A 504 -0.31 18.01 2.24
N SER A 505 -0.80 17.12 1.41
CA SER A 505 -0.04 16.31 0.47
C SER A 505 -0.97 15.76 -0.60
N PRO A 506 -0.50 15.54 -1.85
CA PRO A 506 -1.26 14.74 -2.79
C PRO A 506 -1.62 13.38 -2.19
N VAL A 507 -2.76 12.84 -2.59
CA VAL A 507 -3.24 11.53 -2.11
C VAL A 507 -3.58 10.62 -3.27
N ASP A 508 -3.48 9.32 -3.04
CA ASP A 508 -4.14 8.31 -3.86
C ASP A 508 -5.15 7.50 -3.03
N THR A 509 -6.14 6.95 -3.71
CA THR A 509 -7.23 6.21 -3.10
C THR A 509 -7.59 4.99 -3.93
N GLU A 510 -7.86 3.86 -3.27
CA GLU A 510 -8.52 2.72 -3.90
C GLU A 510 -10.01 2.76 -3.60
N PHE A 511 -10.83 2.39 -4.57
CA PHE A 511 -12.27 2.45 -4.42
C PHE A 511 -12.99 1.37 -5.25
N THR A 512 -14.24 1.08 -4.84
CA THR A 512 -15.25 0.43 -5.71
C THR A 512 -16.40 1.39 -5.94
N LEU A 513 -17.14 1.16 -7.01
CA LEU A 513 -18.33 1.93 -7.34
C LEU A 513 -19.55 1.03 -7.57
N GLU A 514 -20.70 1.57 -7.21
CA GLU A 514 -22.01 0.97 -7.41
C GLU A 514 -22.97 2.03 -7.97
N LEU A 515 -23.75 1.67 -8.96
CA LEU A 515 -24.82 2.47 -9.53
C LEU A 515 -26.16 1.93 -9.07
N SER A 516 -27.00 2.81 -8.59
CA SER A 516 -28.39 2.50 -8.30
C SER A 516 -29.33 3.37 -9.14
N ASN A 517 -30.62 3.01 -9.18
CA ASN A 517 -31.62 3.73 -9.99
C ASN A 517 -31.20 3.85 -11.47
N LEU A 518 -30.71 2.76 -12.07
CA LEU A 518 -30.13 2.71 -13.42
C LEU A 518 -31.04 3.24 -14.54
N HIS A 519 -32.35 3.31 -14.30
CA HIS A 519 -33.34 3.83 -15.24
C HIS A 519 -33.62 5.34 -15.07
N ALA A 520 -33.09 5.96 -14.02
CA ALA A 520 -33.18 7.39 -13.81
C ALA A 520 -32.39 8.15 -14.90
N PRO A 521 -32.78 9.36 -15.25
CA PRO A 521 -32.01 10.19 -16.18
C PRO A 521 -30.56 10.42 -15.71
N ARG A 522 -30.34 10.40 -14.39
CA ARG A 522 -29.04 10.52 -13.74
C ARG A 522 -29.00 9.49 -12.59
N PRO A 523 -28.39 8.33 -12.80
CA PRO A 523 -28.26 7.30 -11.76
C PRO A 523 -27.49 7.81 -10.55
N GLU A 524 -27.79 7.25 -9.40
CA GLU A 524 -27.05 7.50 -8.17
C GLU A 524 -25.75 6.70 -8.20
N VAL A 525 -24.69 7.32 -7.69
CA VAL A 525 -23.37 6.70 -7.58
C VAL A 525 -23.00 6.56 -6.12
N THR A 526 -22.65 5.36 -5.71
CA THR A 526 -22.01 5.10 -4.41
C THR A 526 -20.56 4.71 -4.65
N ILE A 527 -19.66 5.39 -3.94
CA ILE A 527 -18.20 5.14 -4.01
C ILE A 527 -17.77 4.60 -2.65
N THR A 528 -17.29 3.36 -2.63
CA THR A 528 -16.75 2.78 -1.41
C THR A 528 -15.25 2.95 -1.39
N LEU A 529 -14.75 3.72 -0.44
CA LEU A 529 -13.32 3.98 -0.25
C LEU A 529 -12.67 2.79 0.46
N LEU A 530 -11.70 2.14 -0.20
CA LEU A 530 -11.01 0.96 0.31
C LEU A 530 -9.68 1.30 0.97
N GLN A 531 -9.03 2.37 0.52
CA GLN A 531 -7.71 2.82 0.97
C GLN A 531 -7.53 4.29 0.62
N CYS A 532 -6.77 5.01 1.45
CA CYS A 532 -6.28 6.34 1.14
C CYS A 532 -4.89 6.52 1.75
N ARG A 533 -3.95 7.01 0.94
CA ARG A 533 -2.58 7.27 1.40
C ARG A 533 -2.06 8.63 0.89
N PRO A 534 -1.23 9.31 1.68
CA PRO A 534 -0.53 10.50 1.22
C PRO A 534 0.63 10.12 0.29
N GLN A 535 0.82 10.87 -0.79
CA GLN A 535 1.97 10.78 -1.69
C GLN A 535 3.04 11.77 -1.24
N SER A 536 3.86 11.39 -0.26
CA SER A 536 4.75 12.32 0.44
C SER A 536 6.02 12.73 -0.31
N HIS A 537 6.30 12.18 -1.48
CA HIS A 537 7.56 12.37 -2.21
C HIS A 537 7.43 13.11 -3.55
N ILE A 538 6.24 13.58 -3.89
CA ILE A 538 6.12 14.54 -4.99
C ILE A 538 6.50 15.93 -4.43
N GLN A 539 7.75 16.10 -4.03
CA GLN A 539 8.31 17.45 -3.92
C GLN A 539 8.50 17.96 -5.34
N GLU A 540 8.06 19.16 -5.60
CA GLU A 540 8.44 19.92 -6.78
C GLU A 540 9.95 20.12 -6.66
N ASP A 541 10.72 19.23 -7.33
CA ASP A 541 12.11 19.52 -7.61
C ASP A 541 12.13 20.81 -8.46
N GLU A 542 13.26 21.52 -8.44
CA GLU A 542 13.47 22.79 -9.17
C GLU A 542 12.67 22.87 -10.47
N GLU A 543 11.97 23.99 -10.69
CA GLU A 543 11.24 24.24 -11.94
C GLU A 543 12.10 23.80 -13.14
N ALA A 544 11.65 22.75 -13.81
CA ALA A 544 12.42 22.15 -14.91
C ALA A 544 12.16 22.92 -16.20
N HIS A 545 12.96 23.94 -16.45
CA HIS A 545 12.88 24.68 -17.71
C HIS A 545 13.84 24.11 -18.76
N LEU A 546 13.32 23.84 -19.93
CA LEU A 546 14.14 23.42 -21.07
C LEU A 546 15.04 24.59 -21.52
N PRO A 547 16.35 24.36 -21.68
CA PRO A 547 17.25 25.37 -22.21
C PRO A 547 16.85 25.78 -23.64
N GLU A 548 16.87 27.08 -23.92
CA GLU A 548 16.67 27.57 -25.26
C GLU A 548 17.95 27.37 -26.09
N GLY A 549 17.80 26.96 -27.36
CA GLY A 549 18.92 26.92 -28.32
C GLY A 549 19.89 25.76 -28.13
N LEU A 550 19.45 24.60 -27.60
CA LEU A 550 20.26 23.38 -27.53
C LEU A 550 20.72 22.97 -28.94
N PRO A 551 22.04 22.75 -29.17
CA PRO A 551 22.55 22.23 -30.44
C PRO A 551 21.93 20.86 -30.74
N GLU A 552 21.48 20.61 -31.95
CA GLU A 552 20.92 19.32 -32.36
C GLU A 552 21.91 18.18 -32.14
N ASP A 553 23.21 18.43 -32.30
CA ASP A 553 24.28 17.45 -32.09
C ASP A 553 24.48 17.07 -30.62
N ASP A 554 23.96 17.80 -29.68
CA ASP A 554 24.05 17.47 -28.25
C ASP A 554 22.82 16.70 -27.77
N ILE A 555 21.72 16.67 -28.53
CA ILE A 555 20.49 15.99 -28.14
C ILE A 555 20.64 14.50 -28.41
N ILE A 556 20.47 13.67 -27.35
CA ILE A 556 20.51 12.21 -27.42
C ILE A 556 19.11 11.63 -27.57
N LEU A 557 18.15 12.11 -26.78
CA LEU A 557 16.76 11.68 -26.89
C LEU A 557 15.79 12.82 -26.52
N THR A 558 14.59 12.76 -27.11
CA THR A 558 13.48 13.62 -26.73
C THR A 558 12.19 12.81 -26.63
N THR A 559 11.26 13.26 -25.80
CA THR A 559 9.88 12.78 -25.81
C THR A 559 8.92 13.92 -25.47
N CYS A 560 7.70 13.85 -26.00
CA CYS A 560 6.65 14.85 -25.78
C CYS A 560 5.36 14.23 -25.25
N ARG A 561 5.42 13.01 -24.74
CA ARG A 561 4.26 12.33 -24.19
C ARG A 561 4.52 11.87 -22.77
N MET A 562 3.57 12.17 -21.87
CA MET A 562 3.55 11.64 -20.50
C MET A 562 4.82 11.99 -19.70
N VAL A 563 5.24 13.23 -19.78
CA VAL A 563 6.48 13.73 -19.17
C VAL A 563 6.22 14.17 -17.73
N PRO A 564 6.90 13.59 -16.73
CA PRO A 564 6.89 14.10 -15.37
C PRO A 564 7.65 15.41 -15.23
N GLU A 565 7.63 16.04 -14.08
CA GLU A 565 8.45 17.22 -13.77
C GLU A 565 9.72 16.78 -13.08
N GLY A 566 10.90 17.22 -13.55
CA GLY A 566 12.16 16.92 -12.85
C GLY A 566 13.41 17.11 -13.70
N VAL A 567 14.56 17.10 -13.03
CA VAL A 567 15.89 17.24 -13.65
C VAL A 567 16.84 16.17 -13.10
N ILE A 568 17.53 15.47 -14.00
CA ILE A 568 18.61 14.56 -13.65
C ILE A 568 19.90 15.06 -14.29
N ARG A 569 20.86 15.43 -13.47
CA ARG A 569 22.16 15.93 -13.90
C ARG A 569 23.25 14.86 -13.75
N ASN A 570 24.34 15.02 -14.47
CA ASN A 570 25.54 14.20 -14.32
C ASN A 570 25.30 12.69 -14.50
N ILE A 571 24.50 12.33 -15.50
CA ILE A 571 24.27 10.93 -15.87
C ILE A 571 25.52 10.45 -16.62
N ARG A 572 26.23 9.46 -16.07
CA ARG A 572 27.48 8.92 -16.62
C ARG A 572 27.29 7.63 -17.38
N TYR A 573 26.25 6.87 -17.04
CA TYR A 573 26.00 5.54 -17.63
C TYR A 573 24.56 5.40 -18.07
N VAL A 574 24.37 4.64 -19.16
CA VAL A 574 23.06 4.20 -19.62
C VAL A 574 23.05 2.67 -19.69
N VAL A 575 22.18 2.05 -18.91
CA VAL A 575 21.89 0.62 -18.98
C VAL A 575 20.86 0.42 -20.09
N PHE A 576 21.29 -0.12 -21.21
CA PHE A 576 20.47 -0.27 -22.41
C PHE A 576 20.15 -1.72 -22.69
N VAL A 577 18.86 -2.05 -22.78
CA VAL A 577 18.39 -3.36 -23.26
C VAL A 577 18.05 -3.23 -24.74
N HIS A 578 18.81 -3.93 -25.59
CA HIS A 578 18.64 -3.90 -27.03
C HIS A 578 17.30 -4.50 -27.44
N PRO A 579 16.39 -3.73 -28.05
CA PRO A 579 15.03 -4.19 -28.32
C PRO A 579 14.94 -5.44 -29.17
N GLU A 580 15.62 -5.47 -30.33
CA GLU A 580 15.56 -6.60 -31.27
C GLU A 580 16.12 -7.88 -30.65
N GLU A 581 17.28 -7.79 -29.99
CA GLU A 581 17.92 -8.94 -29.34
C GLU A 581 17.06 -9.47 -28.15
N TYR A 582 16.38 -8.59 -27.43
CA TYR A 582 15.47 -8.97 -26.35
C TYR A 582 14.31 -9.84 -26.85
N PHE A 583 13.64 -9.41 -27.92
CA PHE A 583 12.50 -10.16 -28.45
C PHE A 583 12.92 -11.46 -29.18
N GLN A 584 14.19 -11.63 -29.51
CA GLN A 584 14.75 -12.85 -30.06
C GLN A 584 15.16 -13.88 -28.99
N LEU A 585 15.13 -13.54 -27.69
CA LEU A 585 15.44 -14.48 -26.63
C LEU A 585 14.48 -15.67 -26.68
N ALA A 586 15.03 -16.88 -26.82
CA ALA A 586 14.27 -18.08 -27.12
C ALA A 586 13.51 -18.66 -25.92
N SER A 587 13.96 -18.38 -24.68
CA SER A 587 13.43 -19.02 -23.48
C SER A 587 13.22 -18.05 -22.31
N GLN A 588 12.34 -18.42 -21.40
CA GLN A 588 12.16 -17.70 -20.13
C GLN A 588 13.46 -17.71 -19.30
N ALA A 589 14.21 -18.81 -19.33
CA ALA A 589 15.47 -18.91 -18.60
C ALA A 589 16.51 -17.87 -19.04
N GLU A 590 16.54 -17.51 -20.33
CA GLU A 590 17.43 -16.45 -20.84
C GLU A 590 16.96 -15.06 -20.38
N ARG A 591 15.66 -14.83 -20.36
CA ARG A 591 15.08 -13.59 -19.80
C ARG A 591 15.35 -13.45 -18.30
N ASP A 592 15.25 -14.53 -17.54
CA ASP A 592 15.57 -14.53 -16.12
C ASP A 592 17.08 -14.28 -15.87
N LYS A 593 17.96 -14.75 -16.77
CA LYS A 593 19.40 -14.42 -16.73
C LYS A 593 19.63 -12.93 -17.00
N LEU A 594 18.91 -12.35 -17.95
CA LEU A 594 18.98 -10.92 -18.24
C LEU A 594 18.53 -10.09 -17.03
N VAL A 595 17.41 -10.43 -16.39
CA VAL A 595 16.95 -9.74 -15.19
C VAL A 595 17.97 -9.82 -14.06
N ARG A 596 18.57 -11.00 -13.83
CA ARG A 596 19.65 -11.12 -12.84
C ARG A 596 20.88 -10.28 -13.19
N ALA A 597 21.22 -10.17 -14.47
CA ALA A 597 22.32 -9.33 -14.94
C ALA A 597 22.02 -7.84 -14.73
N ILE A 598 20.79 -7.40 -14.99
CA ILE A 598 20.34 -6.02 -14.72
C ILE A 598 20.44 -5.73 -13.22
N SER A 599 19.98 -6.64 -12.37
CA SER A 599 20.03 -6.51 -10.91
C SER A 599 21.49 -6.43 -10.41
N ALA A 600 22.37 -7.30 -10.91
CA ALA A 600 23.79 -7.28 -10.58
C ALA A 600 24.47 -5.97 -11.02
N LEU A 601 24.14 -5.47 -12.22
CA LEU A 601 24.66 -4.22 -12.75
C LEU A 601 24.16 -3.01 -11.96
N ASN A 602 22.87 -3.00 -11.59
CA ASN A 602 22.30 -1.98 -10.71
C ASN A 602 23.03 -1.91 -9.36
N ALA A 603 23.36 -3.06 -8.76
CA ALA A 603 24.11 -3.10 -7.52
C ALA A 603 25.56 -2.61 -7.71
N ALA A 604 26.23 -3.02 -8.78
CA ALA A 604 27.61 -2.62 -9.11
C ALA A 604 27.72 -1.12 -9.38
N LEU A 605 26.73 -0.50 -10.00
CA LEU A 605 26.64 0.95 -10.29
C LEU A 605 26.17 1.78 -9.07
N SER A 606 26.09 1.20 -7.88
CA SER A 606 25.75 1.97 -6.67
C SER A 606 26.63 3.21 -6.50
N GLY A 607 26.00 4.37 -6.26
CA GLY A 607 26.69 5.65 -6.16
C GLY A 607 27.02 6.32 -7.50
N GLN A 608 26.73 5.68 -8.64
CA GLN A 608 26.80 6.30 -9.97
C GLN A 608 25.43 6.84 -10.39
N ASN A 609 25.42 7.94 -11.15
CA ASN A 609 24.19 8.40 -11.79
C ASN A 609 24.02 7.68 -13.14
N PHE A 610 22.99 6.86 -13.23
CA PHE A 610 22.66 6.14 -14.46
C PHE A 610 21.15 6.07 -14.71
N ILE A 611 20.78 5.83 -15.94
CA ILE A 611 19.41 5.61 -16.39
C ILE A 611 19.27 4.25 -17.06
N CYS A 612 18.07 3.68 -17.01
CA CYS A 612 17.73 2.45 -17.74
C CYS A 612 16.90 2.80 -18.98
N VAL A 613 17.22 2.20 -20.12
CA VAL A 613 16.49 2.38 -21.40
C VAL A 613 16.26 1.00 -22.02
N GLY A 614 15.05 0.71 -22.47
CA GLY A 614 14.82 -0.58 -23.14
C GLY A 614 13.39 -0.78 -23.60
N PRO A 615 13.10 -1.93 -24.24
CA PRO A 615 11.85 -2.17 -24.96
C PRO A 615 10.68 -2.40 -24.06
N GLY A 616 9.56 -1.81 -24.41
CA GLY A 616 8.25 -2.14 -23.90
C GLY A 616 8.03 -1.79 -22.44
N ARG A 617 7.03 -2.43 -21.87
CA ARG A 617 6.61 -2.25 -20.48
C ARG A 617 7.55 -2.99 -19.53
N TRP A 618 8.34 -2.26 -18.76
CA TRP A 618 9.17 -2.86 -17.71
C TRP A 618 8.33 -3.26 -16.49
N GLY A 619 8.84 -4.24 -15.72
CA GLY A 619 8.09 -4.77 -14.58
C GLY A 619 6.90 -5.66 -14.96
N THR A 620 6.75 -6.01 -16.22
CA THR A 620 5.69 -6.90 -16.70
C THR A 620 6.00 -8.37 -16.40
N SER A 621 4.96 -9.16 -16.09
CA SER A 621 5.07 -10.63 -16.01
C SER A 621 4.98 -11.31 -17.38
N VAL A 622 4.68 -10.55 -18.46
CA VAL A 622 4.51 -11.07 -19.82
C VAL A 622 5.70 -10.70 -20.68
N PRO A 623 6.55 -11.68 -21.07
CA PRO A 623 7.81 -11.43 -21.77
C PRO A 623 7.70 -10.67 -23.09
N ASN A 624 6.59 -10.83 -23.80
CA ASN A 624 6.36 -10.16 -25.09
C ASN A 624 5.97 -8.68 -24.97
N LEU A 625 5.73 -8.20 -23.75
CA LEU A 625 5.37 -6.80 -23.49
C LEU A 625 6.57 -5.93 -23.10
N GLY A 626 7.65 -6.54 -22.58
CA GLY A 626 8.82 -5.82 -22.14
C GLY A 626 9.62 -6.56 -21.10
N VAL A 627 10.54 -5.87 -20.44
CA VAL A 627 11.53 -6.46 -19.53
C VAL A 627 10.93 -6.73 -18.16
N GLY A 628 10.91 -7.98 -17.71
CA GLY A 628 10.25 -8.42 -16.47
C GLY A 628 11.03 -8.13 -15.19
N VAL A 629 11.53 -6.92 -14.99
CA VAL A 629 12.23 -6.50 -13.77
C VAL A 629 11.27 -6.15 -12.63
N ARG A 630 11.76 -6.20 -11.40
CA ARG A 630 11.10 -5.66 -10.21
C ARG A 630 11.82 -4.39 -9.76
N TYR A 631 11.20 -3.65 -8.86
CA TYR A 631 11.84 -2.47 -8.26
C TYR A 631 13.25 -2.80 -7.70
N GLY A 632 13.39 -3.94 -7.02
CA GLY A 632 14.65 -4.41 -6.45
C GLY A 632 15.78 -4.61 -7.48
N ASP A 633 15.46 -4.69 -8.78
CA ASP A 633 16.45 -4.90 -9.83
C ASP A 633 17.01 -3.60 -10.40
N ILE A 634 16.36 -2.43 -10.13
CA ILE A 634 16.71 -1.12 -10.72
C ILE A 634 16.72 0.05 -9.74
N TYR A 635 16.68 -0.22 -8.44
CA TYR A 635 16.48 0.81 -7.38
C TYR A 635 17.53 1.92 -7.32
N ASN A 636 18.72 1.74 -7.92
CA ASN A 636 19.77 2.77 -8.02
C ASN A 636 19.65 3.63 -9.29
N ALA A 637 18.83 3.24 -10.26
CA ALA A 637 18.59 4.02 -11.45
C ALA A 637 17.92 5.37 -11.12
N ARG A 638 18.17 6.39 -11.93
CA ARG A 638 17.54 7.71 -11.79
C ARG A 638 16.34 7.90 -12.71
N ALA A 639 16.31 7.23 -13.84
CA ALA A 639 15.17 7.17 -14.73
C ALA A 639 15.06 5.78 -15.38
N LEU A 640 13.83 5.43 -15.74
CA LEU A 640 13.50 4.31 -16.58
C LEU A 640 12.78 4.81 -17.83
N ILE A 641 13.36 4.54 -18.98
CA ILE A 641 12.84 4.98 -20.28
C ILE A 641 12.36 3.78 -21.07
N GLU A 642 11.06 3.71 -21.29
CA GLU A 642 10.40 2.63 -22.02
C GLU A 642 10.27 2.98 -23.51
N LEU A 643 10.82 2.13 -24.37
CA LEU A 643 10.77 2.32 -25.81
C LEU A 643 9.58 1.58 -26.42
N SER A 644 8.79 2.28 -27.23
CA SER A 644 7.65 1.75 -27.96
C SER A 644 7.73 2.14 -29.44
N GLY A 645 7.33 1.24 -30.34
CA GLY A 645 7.31 1.50 -31.79
C GLY A 645 7.13 0.24 -32.61
N GLN A 646 6.58 0.38 -33.82
CA GLN A 646 6.36 -0.75 -34.74
C GLN A 646 7.69 -1.40 -35.16
N ALA A 647 8.75 -0.58 -35.29
CA ALA A 647 10.07 -1.06 -35.70
C ALA A 647 10.73 -2.01 -34.70
N ILE A 648 10.34 -1.99 -33.42
CA ILE A 648 10.88 -2.84 -32.37
C ILE A 648 9.99 -4.02 -31.99
N GLY A 649 8.97 -4.33 -32.80
CA GLY A 649 8.12 -5.51 -32.73
C GLY A 649 6.71 -5.27 -32.22
N THR A 650 6.45 -5.22 -30.97
CA THR A 650 5.14 -4.87 -30.39
C THR A 650 5.19 -3.45 -29.86
N SER A 651 4.10 -2.68 -30.05
CA SER A 651 3.96 -1.36 -29.45
C SER A 651 3.20 -1.50 -28.12
N PRO A 652 3.86 -1.88 -27.04
CA PRO A 652 3.22 -1.99 -25.75
C PRO A 652 3.03 -0.60 -25.17
N GLU A 653 1.93 -0.43 -24.45
CA GLU A 653 1.73 0.75 -23.64
C GLU A 653 2.77 0.78 -22.51
N PRO A 654 3.31 1.96 -22.18
CA PRO A 654 4.20 2.10 -21.04
C PRO A 654 3.56 1.72 -19.69
N SER A 655 4.38 1.44 -18.68
CA SER A 655 3.96 0.93 -17.35
C SER A 655 3.23 1.94 -16.45
N PHE A 656 2.47 2.86 -16.98
CA PHE A 656 1.87 3.95 -16.22
C PHE A 656 0.78 3.51 -15.24
N GLY A 657 0.86 4.06 -14.02
CA GLY A 657 -0.15 3.94 -12.97
C GLY A 657 -0.24 2.54 -12.33
N THR A 658 0.76 1.69 -12.48
CA THR A 658 0.89 0.41 -11.77
C THR A 658 1.61 0.60 -10.43
N HIS A 659 1.57 -0.40 -9.54
CA HIS A 659 2.39 -0.39 -8.31
C HIS A 659 3.88 -0.24 -8.62
N PHE A 660 4.39 -0.90 -9.64
CA PHE A 660 5.77 -0.76 -10.09
C PHE A 660 6.11 0.70 -10.44
N PHE A 661 5.20 1.36 -11.13
CA PHE A 661 5.34 2.78 -11.46
C PHE A 661 5.31 3.66 -10.21
N GLN A 662 4.42 3.39 -9.27
CA GLN A 662 4.35 4.10 -8.00
C GLN A 662 5.65 3.92 -7.20
N ASP A 663 6.16 2.70 -7.11
CA ASP A 663 7.44 2.40 -6.46
C ASP A 663 8.59 3.21 -7.08
N MET A 664 8.62 3.35 -8.41
CA MET A 664 9.62 4.16 -9.11
C MET A 664 9.51 5.65 -8.72
N MET A 665 8.31 6.21 -8.78
CA MET A 665 8.10 7.62 -8.44
C MET A 665 8.50 7.93 -6.99
N GLU A 666 8.14 7.05 -6.06
CA GLU A 666 8.52 7.18 -4.65
C GLU A 666 10.02 7.02 -4.40
N ALA A 667 10.69 6.23 -5.24
CA ALA A 667 12.13 6.07 -5.21
C ALA A 667 12.89 7.17 -5.96
N ARG A 668 12.18 8.14 -6.54
CA ARG A 668 12.73 9.19 -7.42
C ARG A 668 13.41 8.61 -8.67
N ILE A 669 12.86 7.50 -9.19
CA ILE A 669 13.21 6.98 -10.50
C ILE A 669 12.17 7.52 -11.47
N TYR A 670 12.56 8.48 -12.33
CA TYR A 670 11.63 9.11 -13.26
C TYR A 670 11.28 8.18 -14.42
N PRO A 671 10.01 7.80 -14.58
CA PRO A 671 9.59 7.00 -15.73
C PRO A 671 9.29 7.89 -16.92
N LEU A 672 9.77 7.48 -18.08
CA LEU A 672 9.54 8.12 -19.37
C LEU A 672 9.16 7.08 -20.41
N ALA A 673 8.44 7.50 -21.44
CA ALA A 673 8.17 6.71 -22.61
C ALA A 673 8.59 7.44 -23.87
N ILE A 674 9.22 6.70 -24.79
CA ILE A 674 9.61 7.16 -26.11
C ILE A 674 8.86 6.35 -27.15
N PHE A 675 8.07 7.04 -27.97
CA PHE A 675 7.38 6.43 -29.10
C PHE A 675 8.19 6.67 -30.37
N LEU A 676 8.96 5.68 -30.80
CA LEU A 676 9.91 5.78 -31.91
C LEU A 676 9.24 6.05 -33.26
N ASP A 677 7.94 5.79 -33.38
CA ASP A 677 7.14 6.09 -34.57
C ASP A 677 6.66 7.57 -34.63
N ASP A 678 6.94 8.39 -33.60
CA ASP A 678 6.57 9.81 -33.59
C ASP A 678 7.70 10.65 -34.22
N GLU A 679 7.41 11.29 -35.37
CA GLU A 679 8.36 12.12 -36.09
C GLU A 679 8.95 13.29 -35.28
N LYS A 680 8.32 13.64 -34.16
CA LYS A 680 8.79 14.71 -33.27
C LYS A 680 9.81 14.25 -32.24
N VAL A 681 10.06 12.95 -32.16
CA VAL A 681 10.97 12.34 -31.21
C VAL A 681 12.36 12.19 -31.81
N VAL A 682 13.36 12.60 -31.06
CA VAL A 682 14.76 12.31 -31.36
C VAL A 682 15.17 11.09 -30.54
N PHE A 683 15.77 10.11 -31.19
CA PHE A 683 16.43 8.98 -30.58
C PHE A 683 17.71 8.69 -31.36
N ARG A 684 18.84 9.05 -30.77
CA ARG A 684 20.14 8.99 -31.47
C ARG A 684 20.67 7.57 -31.46
N GLN A 685 20.41 6.81 -32.51
CA GLN A 685 20.80 5.40 -32.65
C GLN A 685 22.28 5.15 -32.40
N GLU A 686 23.18 5.97 -32.98
CA GLU A 686 24.63 5.87 -32.85
C GLU A 686 25.05 5.82 -31.35
N PHE A 687 24.40 6.59 -30.49
CA PHE A 687 24.67 6.58 -29.05
C PHE A 687 24.29 5.23 -28.39
N PHE A 688 23.20 4.63 -28.79
CA PHE A 688 22.70 3.39 -28.15
C PHE A 688 23.29 2.12 -28.74
N TYR A 689 23.63 2.12 -30.03
CA TYR A 689 24.02 0.91 -30.73
C TYR A 689 25.52 0.82 -31.07
N ASP A 690 26.20 1.94 -31.35
CA ASP A 690 27.57 1.93 -31.89
C ASP A 690 28.65 2.11 -30.81
N ILE A 691 28.31 2.57 -29.61
CA ILE A 691 29.25 2.80 -28.50
C ILE A 691 29.71 1.46 -27.91
N PRO A 692 30.98 1.34 -27.44
CA PRO A 692 31.46 0.12 -26.79
C PRO A 692 30.56 -0.30 -25.60
N ASN A 693 30.32 -1.63 -25.49
CA ASN A 693 29.56 -2.17 -24.38
C ASN A 693 30.49 -2.39 -23.18
N ARG A 694 30.30 -1.64 -22.08
CA ARG A 694 31.11 -1.67 -20.88
C ARG A 694 30.57 -2.66 -19.81
N VAL A 695 29.57 -3.49 -20.12
CA VAL A 695 28.96 -4.41 -19.13
C VAL A 695 29.97 -5.33 -18.46
N LEU A 696 30.95 -5.84 -19.21
CA LEU A 696 31.98 -6.75 -18.70
C LEU A 696 33.01 -6.09 -17.78
N ASP A 697 33.12 -4.76 -17.80
CA ASP A 697 33.98 -4.02 -16.87
C ASP A 697 33.41 -4.03 -15.44
N TRP A 698 32.11 -4.29 -15.30
CA TRP A 698 31.39 -4.24 -14.03
C TRP A 698 30.87 -5.59 -13.55
N ILE A 699 30.37 -6.43 -14.43
CA ILE A 699 29.78 -7.74 -14.09
C ILE A 699 30.18 -8.82 -15.09
N LYS A 700 30.15 -10.08 -14.65
CA LYS A 700 30.34 -11.23 -15.52
C LYS A 700 28.99 -11.70 -16.06
N VAL A 701 28.84 -11.75 -17.37
CA VAL A 701 27.64 -12.23 -18.05
C VAL A 701 27.97 -13.17 -19.19
N GLU A 702 27.06 -14.06 -19.55
CA GLU A 702 27.18 -14.94 -20.72
C GLU A 702 27.06 -14.12 -22.03
N GLU A 703 27.59 -14.64 -23.12
CA GLU A 703 27.57 -13.99 -24.43
C GLU A 703 26.17 -13.65 -24.94
N THR A 704 25.18 -14.49 -24.69
CA THR A 704 23.77 -14.26 -25.00
C THR A 704 23.22 -13.03 -24.26
N THR A 705 23.51 -12.91 -22.97
CA THR A 705 23.12 -11.74 -22.18
C THR A 705 23.87 -10.48 -22.58
N GLN A 706 25.16 -10.59 -22.94
CA GLN A 706 25.98 -9.44 -23.39
C GLN A 706 25.48 -8.83 -24.70
N ARG A 707 24.88 -9.63 -25.59
CA ARG A 707 24.26 -9.11 -26.82
C ARG A 707 23.02 -8.26 -26.52
N VAL A 708 22.25 -8.65 -25.52
CA VAL A 708 20.98 -7.98 -25.16
C VAL A 708 21.21 -6.81 -24.21
N LEU A 709 22.12 -6.96 -23.25
CA LEU A 709 22.40 -5.96 -22.21
C LEU A 709 23.66 -5.19 -22.50
N ARG A 710 23.53 -3.88 -22.62
CA ARG A 710 24.65 -2.96 -22.87
C ARG A 710 24.76 -1.96 -21.73
N LEU A 711 25.97 -1.69 -21.30
CA LEU A 711 26.31 -0.54 -20.46
C LEU A 711 27.07 0.48 -21.31
N ILE A 712 26.47 1.60 -21.54
CA ILE A 712 27.02 2.71 -22.32
C ILE A 712 27.61 3.73 -21.35
N ALA A 713 28.91 4.02 -21.47
CA ALA A 713 29.52 5.16 -20.79
C ALA A 713 29.41 6.40 -21.69
N VAL A 714 28.83 7.48 -21.17
CA VAL A 714 28.62 8.71 -21.94
C VAL A 714 29.95 9.29 -22.44
N GLU A 715 31.02 9.12 -21.69
CA GLU A 715 32.36 9.55 -22.02
C GLU A 715 32.94 8.84 -23.28
N ASP A 716 32.51 7.63 -23.58
CA ASP A 716 32.92 6.90 -24.77
C ASP A 716 32.28 7.50 -26.05
N PHE A 717 31.15 8.18 -25.95
CA PHE A 717 30.51 8.89 -27.03
C PHE A 717 31.13 10.27 -27.24
N ARG A 718 31.28 11.04 -26.14
CA ARG A 718 31.93 12.35 -26.18
C ARG A 718 32.76 12.54 -24.92
N PRO A 719 34.10 12.52 -25.01
CA PRO A 719 34.99 12.71 -23.89
C PRO A 719 34.73 14.03 -23.15
N GLY A 720 34.80 14.01 -21.82
CA GLY A 720 34.58 15.18 -20.98
C GLY A 720 33.13 15.63 -20.85
N HIS A 721 32.15 14.82 -21.28
CA HIS A 721 30.73 15.13 -21.18
C HIS A 721 29.96 14.11 -20.34
N HIS A 722 28.83 14.55 -19.84
CA HIS A 722 27.78 13.72 -19.20
C HIS A 722 26.42 14.02 -19.81
N LEU A 723 25.41 13.20 -19.55
CA LEU A 723 24.02 13.51 -19.94
C LEU A 723 23.31 14.27 -18.81
N THR A 724 22.54 15.25 -19.22
CA THR A 724 21.54 15.92 -18.40
C THR A 724 20.17 15.64 -19.01
N LEU A 725 19.23 15.13 -18.21
CA LEU A 725 17.84 14.89 -18.60
C LEU A 725 16.94 15.91 -17.89
N ILE A 726 16.29 16.78 -18.69
CA ILE A 726 15.31 17.75 -18.20
C ILE A 726 13.93 17.31 -18.68
N MET A 727 12.99 17.25 -17.74
CA MET A 727 11.62 16.84 -17.94
C MET A 727 10.71 17.99 -17.52
N ASP A 728 10.24 18.77 -18.48
CA ASP A 728 9.29 19.86 -18.29
C ASP A 728 7.86 19.33 -18.41
N GLY A 729 7.28 18.99 -17.28
CA GLY A 729 5.92 18.47 -17.22
C GLY A 729 4.85 19.52 -17.55
N GLU A 730 5.16 20.83 -17.54
CA GLU A 730 4.23 21.89 -17.96
C GLU A 730 4.15 21.96 -19.49
N GLN A 731 5.29 21.97 -20.15
CA GLN A 731 5.34 21.92 -21.62
C GLN A 731 5.07 20.49 -22.14
N GLY A 732 5.14 19.47 -21.30
CA GLY A 732 4.99 18.08 -21.68
C GLY A 732 6.14 17.59 -22.57
N LYS A 733 7.36 18.08 -22.36
CA LYS A 733 8.53 17.75 -23.16
C LYS A 733 9.72 17.38 -22.28
N ALA A 734 10.39 16.29 -22.62
CA ALA A 734 11.66 15.92 -22.00
C ALA A 734 12.78 15.85 -23.03
N VAL A 735 13.99 16.25 -22.63
CA VAL A 735 15.19 16.25 -23.47
C VAL A 735 16.36 15.73 -22.64
N ALA A 736 17.06 14.71 -23.16
CA ALA A 736 18.38 14.32 -22.66
C ALA A 736 19.45 14.82 -23.63
N PHE A 737 20.41 15.56 -23.10
CA PHE A 737 21.45 16.19 -23.91
C PHE A 737 22.81 16.11 -23.22
N LEU A 738 23.87 16.24 -24.04
CA LEU A 738 25.25 16.25 -23.59
C LEU A 738 25.60 17.62 -22.99
N GLN A 739 26.27 17.59 -21.84
CA GLN A 739 26.76 18.76 -21.14
C GLN A 739 28.21 18.51 -20.74
N GLU A 740 29.08 19.52 -20.84
CA GLU A 740 30.47 19.47 -20.36
C GLU A 740 30.52 19.26 -18.84
N ASN A 741 31.54 18.51 -18.36
CA ASN A 741 31.75 18.19 -16.97
C ASN A 741 32.09 19.41 -16.11
#